data_ca8092691a351c1b71296c01a9513dc3
#
_entry.id   ca8092691a351c1b71296c01a9513dc3
#
_cell.length_a   1.000
_cell.length_b   1.000
_cell.length_c   1.000
_cell.angle_alpha   90.00
_cell.angle_beta   90.00
_cell.angle_gamma   90.00
#
_symmetry.space_group_name_H-M   'P 1'
#
loop_
_entity.id
_entity.type
_entity.pdbx_description
1 polymer ?
#
loop_
_entity_poly.entity_id
_entity_poly.type
_entity_poly.pdbx_seq_one_letter_code
_entity_poly.pdbx_strand_id
1 'polypeptide(L)'
;MTPQHHRSVLNNLSLDDIEKVLPRLNESDKARLLEELEVLLQMRTKEAAREDFMSYVRQVYPGYIAGRHHKIMADALQRVANGTCKRLIIAMPPRHMKSEMGSYLFPSWFLGKFPRKKIIQCSHTAELAVGFGRKVRNLISTDPYQNIFPDVSLRSDSKAAGRWNTNHDGDYFAIGIGGAVTGKGADILIIDDPHSEQEAAQAETNPEIYDKTYEWFTSGPRQRLQPGGAILIINTRWSKKDLTGQILKASAQRGGDEWEVIELPALLDGDTPLWPEFWSKDALVALRNELPNAKWQAQYQQQPTSDVSAIVKREWWKIWEETEPPRIEFCLQSWDTAFLKTQRSDYSACTTWGVFYKDDDTGRAQANIILLNAFKERMEFPELKQRAIREYKEWSPDSIIIEAKAAGSPLIFELRRMGIPVQDYTPSKGSDKIARLNSVADIFSSGRVWAPRKHWAEEVIEEVASFPSSEHDDLCLVAGTQITMSDGSKKPIESVVEGELVSTPIGPRKVIAAGCTGVRPIWRVELTDGRTIEGTESHPLAALTGWRKIKHLTSDSHIVTEYSETPIKVKSVCETTKREKVYNLTVEDAHCYFANGMLTHNCDTVSQALMRFRQGGFIQLHSDQEDEIPEFRRRREYY
;
A
#
# COMPACT_ATOMS: atom_id res chain seq x y z
N MET A 1 17.99 -8.57 -61.52
CA MET A 1 17.61 -7.68 -60.41
C MET A 1 18.68 -7.77 -59.32
N THR A 2 19.12 -6.64 -58.78
CA THR A 2 20.17 -6.66 -57.75
C THR A 2 19.61 -7.18 -56.42
N PRO A 3 20.41 -7.79 -55.52
CA PRO A 3 19.96 -8.34 -54.24
C PRO A 3 19.23 -7.34 -53.35
N GLN A 4 19.48 -6.05 -53.53
CA GLN A 4 18.78 -4.96 -52.81
C GLN A 4 17.33 -4.76 -53.28
N HIS A 5 17.04 -5.01 -54.58
CA HIS A 5 15.68 -4.84 -55.13
C HIS A 5 14.76 -5.99 -54.68
N HIS A 6 15.28 -7.22 -54.54
CA HIS A 6 14.53 -8.37 -54.02
C HIS A 6 14.14 -8.19 -52.54
N ARG A 7 15.06 -7.67 -51.69
CA ARG A 7 14.79 -7.40 -50.30
C ARG A 7 13.70 -6.36 -50.06
N SER A 8 13.61 -5.33 -50.91
CA SER A 8 12.56 -4.31 -50.78
C SER A 8 11.16 -4.83 -51.13
N VAL A 9 11.06 -5.82 -51.99
CA VAL A 9 9.78 -6.44 -52.39
C VAL A 9 9.27 -7.36 -51.27
N LEU A 10 10.12 -8.17 -50.69
CA LEU A 10 9.75 -9.09 -49.59
C LEU A 10 9.34 -8.36 -48.29
N ASN A 11 9.89 -7.17 -48.04
CA ASN A 11 9.50 -6.36 -46.90
C ASN A 11 8.05 -5.84 -46.91
N ASN A 12 7.41 -5.82 -48.10
CA ASN A 12 6.06 -5.33 -48.32
C ASN A 12 5.03 -6.42 -48.60
N LEU A 13 5.44 -7.70 -48.63
CA LEU A 13 4.49 -8.82 -48.85
C LEU A 13 3.73 -9.11 -47.55
N SER A 14 2.40 -9.17 -47.66
CA SER A 14 1.55 -9.66 -46.57
C SER A 14 1.61 -11.20 -46.48
N LEU A 15 1.21 -11.77 -45.32
CA LEU A 15 1.06 -13.23 -45.19
C LEU A 15 0.13 -13.81 -46.28
N ASP A 16 -0.94 -13.10 -46.61
CA ASP A 16 -1.90 -13.48 -47.65
C ASP A 16 -1.25 -13.53 -49.04
N ASP A 17 -0.28 -12.65 -49.32
CA ASP A 17 0.46 -12.65 -50.59
C ASP A 17 1.42 -13.83 -50.66
N ILE A 18 2.07 -14.18 -49.57
CA ILE A 18 2.94 -15.34 -49.44
C ILE A 18 2.14 -16.64 -49.63
N GLU A 19 0.99 -16.78 -48.97
CA GLU A 19 0.10 -17.94 -49.08
C GLU A 19 -0.40 -18.15 -50.51
N LYS A 20 -0.66 -17.10 -51.28
CA LYS A 20 -1.10 -17.17 -52.68
C LYS A 20 0.01 -17.56 -53.66
N VAL A 21 1.26 -17.23 -53.33
CA VAL A 21 2.42 -17.49 -54.21
C VAL A 21 3.05 -18.86 -53.91
N LEU A 22 3.05 -19.30 -52.65
CA LEU A 22 3.70 -20.54 -52.20
C LEU A 22 3.28 -21.80 -52.97
N PRO A 23 1.99 -22.03 -53.32
CA PRO A 23 1.58 -23.21 -54.09
C PRO A 23 2.05 -23.22 -55.56
N ARG A 24 2.46 -22.05 -56.08
CA ARG A 24 2.88 -21.87 -57.48
C ARG A 24 4.39 -22.02 -57.70
N LEU A 25 5.16 -22.12 -56.60
CA LEU A 25 6.61 -22.26 -56.64
C LEU A 25 7.00 -23.73 -56.67
N ASN A 26 8.09 -24.04 -57.40
CA ASN A 26 8.75 -25.34 -57.30
C ASN A 26 9.46 -25.50 -55.95
N GLU A 27 9.87 -26.72 -55.61
CA GLU A 27 10.47 -27.00 -54.27
C GLU A 27 11.77 -26.24 -54.01
N SER A 28 12.59 -25.98 -55.03
CA SER A 28 13.81 -25.19 -54.90
C SER A 28 13.53 -23.72 -54.62
N ASP A 29 12.53 -23.14 -55.28
CA ASP A 29 12.13 -21.74 -55.05
C ASP A 29 11.41 -21.58 -53.72
N LYS A 30 10.63 -22.58 -53.26
CA LYS A 30 10.05 -22.60 -51.90
C LYS A 30 11.14 -22.62 -50.84
N ALA A 31 12.14 -23.49 -50.94
CA ALA A 31 13.24 -23.57 -50.00
C ALA A 31 14.00 -22.24 -49.90
N ARG A 32 14.28 -21.61 -51.06
CA ARG A 32 14.93 -20.30 -51.10
C ARG A 32 14.08 -19.20 -50.48
N LEU A 33 12.77 -19.17 -50.76
CA LEU A 33 11.84 -18.20 -50.17
C LEU A 33 11.78 -18.36 -48.65
N LEU A 34 11.72 -19.60 -48.11
CA LEU A 34 11.75 -19.87 -46.68
C LEU A 34 13.04 -19.37 -46.03
N GLU A 35 14.20 -19.65 -46.65
CA GLU A 35 15.48 -19.16 -46.14
C GLU A 35 15.53 -17.61 -46.12
N GLU A 36 15.06 -16.94 -47.16
CA GLU A 36 15.00 -15.47 -47.20
C GLU A 36 14.03 -14.91 -46.14
N LEU A 37 12.86 -15.55 -45.92
CA LEU A 37 11.90 -15.18 -44.89
C LEU A 37 12.45 -15.40 -43.47
N GLU A 38 13.17 -16.49 -43.21
CA GLU A 38 13.84 -16.75 -41.95
C GLU A 38 14.89 -15.66 -41.64
N VAL A 39 15.69 -15.29 -42.65
CA VAL A 39 16.69 -14.21 -42.50
C VAL A 39 15.99 -12.87 -42.17
N LEU A 40 14.92 -12.54 -42.88
CA LEU A 40 14.15 -11.32 -42.65
C LEU A 40 13.50 -11.31 -41.24
N LEU A 41 12.92 -12.44 -40.81
CA LEU A 41 12.35 -12.61 -39.50
C LEU A 41 13.42 -12.41 -38.41
N GLN A 42 14.58 -13.03 -38.59
CA GLN A 42 15.72 -12.84 -37.66
C GLN A 42 16.19 -11.39 -37.59
N MET A 43 16.26 -10.69 -38.74
CA MET A 43 16.62 -9.27 -38.79
C MET A 43 15.60 -8.40 -38.04
N ARG A 44 14.28 -8.59 -38.31
CA ARG A 44 13.18 -7.88 -37.61
C ARG A 44 13.20 -8.16 -36.11
N THR A 45 13.41 -9.42 -35.73
CA THR A 45 13.49 -9.82 -34.32
C THR A 45 14.66 -9.15 -33.59
N LYS A 46 15.83 -9.06 -34.23
CA LYS A 46 17.00 -8.35 -33.70
C LYS A 46 16.76 -6.85 -33.60
N GLU A 47 16.16 -6.24 -34.62
CA GLU A 47 15.81 -4.81 -34.60
C GLU A 47 14.79 -4.49 -33.49
N ALA A 48 13.75 -5.31 -33.36
CA ALA A 48 12.79 -5.20 -32.26
C ALA A 48 13.48 -5.29 -30.90
N ALA A 49 14.44 -6.21 -30.72
CA ALA A 49 15.17 -6.33 -29.47
C ALA A 49 16.11 -5.15 -29.15
N ARG A 50 16.61 -4.45 -30.18
CA ARG A 50 17.37 -3.21 -29.97
C ARG A 50 16.50 -2.06 -29.46
N GLU A 51 15.28 -1.96 -29.98
CA GLU A 51 14.38 -0.85 -29.70
C GLU A 51 13.46 -1.10 -28.51
N ASP A 52 12.97 -2.32 -28.30
CA ASP A 52 12.03 -2.70 -27.25
C ASP A 52 12.68 -3.62 -26.22
N PHE A 53 12.65 -3.19 -24.97
CA PHE A 53 13.30 -3.93 -23.88
C PHE A 53 12.67 -5.30 -23.62
N MET A 54 11.33 -5.45 -23.77
CA MET A 54 10.71 -6.78 -23.61
C MET A 54 11.09 -7.75 -24.72
N SER A 55 11.22 -7.28 -25.95
CA SER A 55 11.72 -8.07 -27.08
C SER A 55 13.16 -8.53 -26.82
N TYR A 56 13.99 -7.66 -26.25
CA TYR A 56 15.34 -8.03 -25.82
C TYR A 56 15.33 -9.13 -24.74
N VAL A 57 14.53 -8.95 -23.68
CA VAL A 57 14.43 -9.93 -22.57
C VAL A 57 14.11 -11.33 -23.09
N ARG A 58 13.14 -11.44 -23.99
CA ARG A 58 12.71 -12.73 -24.59
C ARG A 58 13.82 -13.43 -25.37
N GLN A 59 14.74 -12.68 -25.95
CA GLN A 59 15.84 -13.26 -26.75
C GLN A 59 17.03 -13.69 -25.90
N VAL A 60 17.35 -12.94 -24.84
CA VAL A 60 18.58 -13.16 -24.07
C VAL A 60 18.37 -13.91 -22.75
N TYR A 61 17.13 -14.11 -22.32
CA TYR A 61 16.81 -14.78 -21.06
C TYR A 61 16.06 -16.10 -21.29
N PRO A 62 16.79 -17.22 -21.37
CA PRO A 62 16.19 -18.55 -21.57
C PRO A 62 15.24 -18.91 -20.45
N GLY A 63 14.08 -19.47 -20.77
CA GLY A 63 13.09 -19.88 -19.78
C GLY A 63 12.27 -18.72 -19.17
N TYR A 64 12.26 -17.56 -19.83
CA TYR A 64 11.43 -16.44 -19.39
C TYR A 64 9.95 -16.81 -19.35
N ILE A 65 9.36 -16.70 -18.14
CA ILE A 65 7.91 -16.87 -17.93
C ILE A 65 7.29 -15.48 -17.90
N ALA A 66 6.43 -15.18 -18.88
CA ALA A 66 5.82 -13.87 -18.99
C ALA A 66 4.81 -13.60 -17.86
N GLY A 67 4.89 -12.41 -17.26
CA GLY A 67 3.91 -11.90 -16.33
C GLY A 67 3.50 -10.48 -16.71
N ARG A 68 2.27 -10.09 -16.42
CA ARG A 68 1.76 -8.76 -16.77
C ARG A 68 2.56 -7.61 -16.15
N HIS A 69 3.08 -7.82 -14.94
CA HIS A 69 3.91 -6.85 -14.23
C HIS A 69 5.26 -6.61 -14.91
N HIS A 70 5.81 -7.61 -15.60
CA HIS A 70 7.05 -7.46 -16.36
C HIS A 70 6.91 -6.43 -17.49
N LYS A 71 5.72 -6.37 -18.12
CA LYS A 71 5.46 -5.34 -19.14
C LYS A 71 5.43 -3.95 -18.51
N ILE A 72 4.76 -3.79 -17.37
CA ILE A 72 4.72 -2.52 -16.62
C ILE A 72 6.14 -2.05 -16.27
N MET A 73 6.97 -2.96 -15.74
CA MET A 73 8.36 -2.67 -15.45
C MET A 73 9.15 -2.30 -16.71
N ALA A 74 9.00 -3.07 -17.78
CA ALA A 74 9.73 -2.85 -19.02
C ALA A 74 9.39 -1.49 -19.64
N ASP A 75 8.11 -1.14 -19.70
CA ASP A 75 7.66 0.16 -20.20
C ASP A 75 8.25 1.33 -19.38
N ALA A 76 8.34 1.18 -18.06
CA ALA A 76 8.96 2.18 -17.18
C ALA A 76 10.48 2.25 -17.38
N LEU A 77 11.17 1.11 -17.42
CA LEU A 77 12.60 1.03 -17.66
C LEU A 77 12.98 1.60 -19.03
N GLN A 78 12.16 1.36 -20.05
CA GLN A 78 12.36 1.95 -21.38
C GLN A 78 12.23 3.47 -21.36
N ARG A 79 11.30 4.03 -20.58
CA ARG A 79 11.18 5.48 -20.37
C ARG A 79 12.40 6.05 -19.63
N VAL A 80 12.99 5.30 -18.70
CA VAL A 80 14.28 5.68 -18.07
C VAL A 80 15.40 5.72 -19.12
N ALA A 81 15.50 4.69 -19.98
CA ALA A 81 16.51 4.64 -21.03
C ALA A 81 16.37 5.79 -22.04
N ASN A 82 15.15 6.14 -22.40
CA ASN A 82 14.85 7.22 -23.33
C ASN A 82 14.92 8.63 -22.68
N GLY A 83 15.16 8.72 -21.36
CA GLY A 83 15.30 9.97 -20.63
C GLY A 83 14.00 10.71 -20.32
N THR A 84 12.82 10.11 -20.59
CA THR A 84 11.49 10.67 -20.28
C THR A 84 11.08 10.44 -18.82
N CYS A 85 11.62 9.41 -18.17
CA CYS A 85 11.51 9.19 -16.73
C CYS A 85 12.91 9.25 -16.10
N LYS A 86 13.13 10.18 -15.17
CA LYS A 86 14.45 10.39 -14.54
C LYS A 86 14.53 9.91 -13.11
N ARG A 87 13.43 9.67 -12.47
CA ARG A 87 13.31 9.25 -11.07
C ARG A 87 12.26 8.16 -10.98
N LEU A 88 12.70 6.92 -10.87
CA LEU A 88 11.81 5.76 -10.84
C LEU A 88 12.07 4.91 -9.61
N ILE A 89 11.00 4.60 -8.90
CA ILE A 89 10.99 3.61 -7.82
C ILE A 89 10.07 2.47 -8.25
N ILE A 90 10.58 1.23 -8.18
CA ILE A 90 9.80 0.01 -8.39
C ILE A 90 9.85 -0.81 -7.10
N ALA A 91 8.75 -0.87 -6.39
CA ALA A 91 8.59 -1.70 -5.21
C ALA A 91 7.80 -2.97 -5.56
N MET A 92 8.36 -4.13 -5.26
CA MET A 92 7.78 -5.41 -5.67
C MET A 92 8.21 -6.55 -4.74
N PRO A 93 7.39 -7.61 -4.59
CA PRO A 93 7.69 -8.74 -3.72
C PRO A 93 8.99 -9.48 -4.11
N PRO A 94 9.59 -10.23 -3.18
CA PRO A 94 10.65 -11.17 -3.50
C PRO A 94 10.23 -12.18 -4.58
N ARG A 95 11.20 -12.64 -5.40
CA ARG A 95 10.98 -13.69 -6.42
C ARG A 95 9.99 -13.35 -7.54
N HIS A 96 9.78 -12.05 -7.82
CA HIS A 96 8.96 -11.58 -8.95
C HIS A 96 9.81 -10.94 -10.07
N MET A 97 11.07 -11.34 -10.23
CA MET A 97 12.02 -10.90 -11.25
C MET A 97 12.46 -9.42 -11.18
N LYS A 98 12.20 -8.70 -10.09
CA LYS A 98 12.56 -7.27 -10.00
C LYS A 98 14.04 -7.00 -10.29
N SER A 99 14.95 -7.69 -9.60
CA SER A 99 16.40 -7.52 -9.75
C SER A 99 16.91 -8.09 -11.08
N GLU A 100 16.33 -9.21 -11.57
CA GLU A 100 16.72 -9.77 -12.88
C GLU A 100 16.41 -8.77 -14.01
N MET A 101 15.24 -8.13 -13.98
CA MET A 101 14.89 -7.12 -14.98
C MET A 101 15.68 -5.83 -14.82
N GLY A 102 15.72 -5.27 -13.61
CA GLY A 102 16.27 -3.92 -13.40
C GLY A 102 17.77 -3.85 -13.16
N SER A 103 18.39 -4.88 -12.57
CA SER A 103 19.82 -4.88 -12.21
C SER A 103 20.69 -5.79 -13.08
N TYR A 104 20.06 -6.66 -13.89
CA TYR A 104 20.78 -7.56 -14.79
C TYR A 104 20.47 -7.28 -16.27
N LEU A 105 19.21 -7.42 -16.68
CA LEU A 105 18.83 -7.32 -18.10
C LEU A 105 18.81 -5.87 -18.59
N PHE A 106 18.27 -4.96 -17.80
CA PHE A 106 18.19 -3.55 -18.18
C PHE A 106 19.57 -2.88 -18.36
N PRO A 107 20.55 -3.02 -17.46
CA PRO A 107 21.88 -2.48 -17.68
C PRO A 107 22.55 -3.00 -18.93
N SER A 108 22.39 -4.29 -19.26
CA SER A 108 22.97 -4.88 -20.46
C SER A 108 22.36 -4.30 -21.74
N TRP A 109 21.03 -4.19 -21.79
CA TRP A 109 20.30 -3.59 -22.91
C TRP A 109 20.62 -2.10 -23.06
N PHE A 110 20.66 -1.36 -21.94
CA PHE A 110 20.98 0.06 -21.94
C PHE A 110 22.38 0.33 -22.50
N LEU A 111 23.40 -0.44 -22.09
CA LEU A 111 24.75 -0.31 -22.63
C LEU A 111 24.86 -0.81 -24.06
N GLY A 112 24.03 -1.74 -24.50
CA GLY A 112 23.91 -2.13 -25.89
C GLY A 112 23.41 -0.99 -26.78
N LYS A 113 22.37 -0.30 -26.32
CA LYS A 113 21.76 0.83 -27.02
C LYS A 113 22.59 2.12 -26.92
N PHE A 114 23.23 2.33 -25.77
CA PHE A 114 24.02 3.54 -25.44
C PHE A 114 25.42 3.16 -24.92
N PRO A 115 26.32 2.65 -25.76
CA PRO A 115 27.56 2.00 -25.30
C PRO A 115 28.61 2.94 -24.68
N ARG A 116 28.41 4.25 -24.74
CA ARG A 116 29.27 5.26 -24.09
C ARG A 116 28.76 5.74 -22.73
N LYS A 117 27.57 5.26 -22.31
CA LYS A 117 26.93 5.68 -21.08
C LYS A 117 27.54 4.98 -19.86
N LYS A 118 27.35 5.57 -18.67
CA LYS A 118 27.93 5.13 -17.41
C LYS A 118 26.86 4.71 -16.43
N ILE A 119 27.04 3.55 -15.80
CA ILE A 119 26.12 3.00 -14.79
C ILE A 119 26.87 2.86 -13.47
N ILE A 120 26.23 3.33 -12.39
CA ILE A 120 26.58 2.94 -11.02
C ILE A 120 25.48 2.02 -10.51
N GLN A 121 25.85 0.81 -10.10
CA GLN A 121 24.96 -0.21 -9.53
C GLN A 121 25.25 -0.35 -8.04
N CYS A 122 24.22 -0.16 -7.20
CA CYS A 122 24.31 -0.29 -5.75
C CYS A 122 23.38 -1.39 -5.24
N SER A 123 23.80 -2.09 -4.19
CA SER A 123 22.96 -3.03 -3.42
C SER A 123 23.38 -3.00 -1.95
N HIS A 124 22.59 -3.57 -1.03
CA HIS A 124 22.91 -3.58 0.40
C HIS A 124 24.28 -4.18 0.72
N THR A 125 24.80 -5.13 -0.09
CA THR A 125 26.18 -5.62 0.02
C THR A 125 26.97 -5.39 -1.26
N ALA A 126 28.29 -5.21 -1.11
CA ALA A 126 29.20 -5.14 -2.25
C ALA A 126 29.23 -6.45 -3.06
N GLU A 127 29.09 -7.60 -2.39
CA GLU A 127 29.07 -8.92 -3.03
C GLU A 127 27.88 -9.06 -3.99
N LEU A 128 26.70 -8.64 -3.58
CA LEU A 128 25.49 -8.67 -4.40
C LEU A 128 25.62 -7.73 -5.62
N ALA A 129 26.07 -6.49 -5.40
CA ALA A 129 26.28 -5.53 -6.47
C ALA A 129 27.32 -6.04 -7.49
N VAL A 130 28.45 -6.58 -7.04
CA VAL A 130 29.50 -7.19 -7.89
C VAL A 130 28.96 -8.45 -8.60
N GLY A 131 28.06 -9.20 -7.94
CA GLY A 131 27.36 -10.33 -8.55
C GLY A 131 26.56 -9.93 -9.79
N PHE A 132 25.79 -8.85 -9.70
CA PHE A 132 25.09 -8.26 -10.86
C PHE A 132 26.07 -7.78 -11.93
N GLY A 133 27.13 -7.06 -11.54
CA GLY A 133 28.18 -6.64 -12.49
C GLY A 133 28.78 -7.79 -13.27
N ARG A 134 29.03 -8.92 -12.62
CA ARG A 134 29.50 -10.17 -13.25
C ARG A 134 28.46 -10.75 -14.23
N LYS A 135 27.18 -10.81 -13.81
CA LYS A 135 26.10 -11.29 -14.68
C LYS A 135 25.96 -10.43 -15.94
N VAL A 136 25.91 -9.10 -15.80
CA VAL A 136 25.82 -8.16 -16.92
C VAL A 136 27.02 -8.31 -17.85
N ARG A 137 28.24 -8.32 -17.30
CA ARG A 137 29.46 -8.52 -18.05
C ARG A 137 29.46 -9.81 -18.86
N ASN A 138 29.04 -10.91 -18.24
CA ASN A 138 29.02 -12.21 -18.89
C ASN A 138 27.95 -12.23 -20.01
N LEU A 139 26.78 -11.62 -19.80
CA LEU A 139 25.72 -11.54 -20.81
C LEU A 139 26.17 -10.79 -22.07
N ILE A 140 26.90 -9.68 -21.90
CA ILE A 140 27.46 -8.91 -23.03
C ILE A 140 28.38 -9.79 -23.93
N SER A 141 29.00 -10.81 -23.36
CA SER A 141 29.89 -11.71 -24.10
C SER A 141 29.19 -12.93 -24.72
N THR A 142 27.89 -13.06 -24.58
CA THR A 142 27.12 -14.20 -25.14
C THR A 142 26.71 -13.97 -26.59
N ASP A 143 26.57 -15.05 -27.36
CA ASP A 143 26.11 -14.99 -28.74
C ASP A 143 24.73 -14.33 -28.89
N PRO A 144 23.70 -14.61 -28.06
CA PRO A 144 22.43 -13.91 -28.13
C PRO A 144 22.57 -12.38 -28.04
N TYR A 145 23.39 -11.89 -27.10
CA TYR A 145 23.64 -10.46 -26.95
C TYR A 145 24.39 -9.88 -28.17
N GLN A 146 25.48 -10.54 -28.59
CA GLN A 146 26.31 -10.11 -29.71
C GLN A 146 25.53 -10.11 -31.03
N ASN A 147 24.57 -11.02 -31.20
CA ASN A 147 23.66 -11.02 -32.32
C ASN A 147 22.76 -9.79 -32.37
N ILE A 148 22.41 -9.20 -31.23
CA ILE A 148 21.58 -7.99 -31.13
C ILE A 148 22.46 -6.74 -31.23
N PHE A 149 23.59 -6.69 -30.52
CA PHE A 149 24.49 -5.55 -30.42
C PHE A 149 25.92 -5.93 -30.83
N PRO A 150 26.18 -6.20 -32.12
CA PRO A 150 27.47 -6.72 -32.59
C PRO A 150 28.64 -5.76 -32.40
N ASP A 151 28.36 -4.44 -32.32
CA ASP A 151 29.37 -3.41 -32.19
C ASP A 151 29.79 -3.16 -30.74
N VAL A 152 29.10 -3.77 -29.77
CA VAL A 152 29.31 -3.55 -28.34
C VAL A 152 30.00 -4.76 -27.71
N SER A 153 31.22 -4.57 -27.20
CA SER A 153 31.97 -5.60 -26.52
C SER A 153 32.66 -5.05 -25.28
N LEU A 154 33.29 -5.92 -24.50
CA LEU A 154 34.08 -5.53 -23.34
C LEU A 154 35.49 -5.10 -23.75
N ARG A 155 35.98 -4.02 -23.17
CA ARG A 155 37.39 -3.63 -23.30
C ARG A 155 38.32 -4.73 -22.77
N SER A 156 39.38 -5.02 -23.50
CA SER A 156 40.29 -6.14 -23.19
C SER A 156 41.03 -5.97 -21.85
N ASP A 157 41.30 -4.72 -21.46
CA ASP A 157 42.02 -4.31 -20.26
C ASP A 157 41.12 -3.97 -19.03
N SER A 158 39.83 -4.11 -19.16
CA SER A 158 38.86 -3.68 -18.12
C SER A 158 37.72 -4.70 -17.95
N LYS A 159 37.98 -5.83 -17.29
CA LYS A 159 37.06 -6.98 -17.16
C LYS A 159 36.85 -7.47 -15.73
N ALA A 160 37.08 -6.65 -14.70
CA ALA A 160 36.82 -7.03 -13.32
C ALA A 160 35.32 -7.23 -13.08
N ALA A 161 34.92 -8.11 -12.16
CA ALA A 161 33.53 -8.46 -11.96
C ALA A 161 32.62 -7.25 -11.59
N GLY A 162 33.10 -6.36 -10.74
CA GLY A 162 32.35 -5.19 -10.28
C GLY A 162 32.74 -3.90 -11.01
N ARG A 163 33.71 -3.92 -11.95
CA ARG A 163 34.10 -2.74 -12.70
C ARG A 163 34.67 -3.11 -14.06
N TRP A 164 33.99 -2.65 -15.09
CA TRP A 164 34.41 -2.92 -16.45
C TRP A 164 33.93 -1.81 -17.41
N ASN A 165 34.54 -1.77 -18.57
CA ASN A 165 34.25 -0.78 -19.60
C ASN A 165 33.84 -1.48 -20.91
N THR A 166 32.95 -0.83 -21.67
CA THR A 166 32.70 -1.20 -23.05
C THR A 166 33.86 -0.74 -23.96
N ASN A 167 33.94 -1.30 -25.15
CA ASN A 167 34.87 -0.86 -26.21
C ASN A 167 34.59 0.58 -26.71
N HIS A 168 33.48 1.20 -26.27
CA HIS A 168 33.09 2.58 -26.55
C HIS A 168 33.29 3.51 -25.33
N ASP A 169 34.10 3.13 -24.33
CA ASP A 169 34.37 3.89 -23.11
C ASP A 169 33.14 4.06 -22.15
N GLY A 170 32.09 3.29 -22.34
CA GLY A 170 31.05 3.16 -21.29
C GLY A 170 31.62 2.52 -20.03
N ASP A 171 31.11 2.89 -18.86
CA ASP A 171 31.62 2.43 -17.56
C ASP A 171 30.48 1.78 -16.75
N TYR A 172 30.76 0.59 -16.25
CA TYR A 172 29.88 -0.07 -15.26
C TYR A 172 30.66 -0.21 -13.95
N PHE A 173 30.09 0.31 -12.87
CA PHE A 173 30.70 0.30 -11.56
C PHE A 173 29.70 -0.19 -10.50
N ALA A 174 30.01 -1.31 -9.86
CA ALA A 174 29.20 -1.93 -8.80
C ALA A 174 29.78 -1.65 -7.41
N ILE A 175 28.91 -1.32 -6.45
CA ILE A 175 29.31 -0.97 -5.08
C ILE A 175 28.22 -1.33 -4.07
N GLY A 176 28.61 -1.70 -2.86
CA GLY A 176 27.69 -1.86 -1.73
C GLY A 176 27.28 -0.52 -1.11
N ILE A 177 26.13 -0.50 -0.45
CA ILE A 177 25.68 0.63 0.38
C ILE A 177 26.77 0.96 1.43
N GLY A 178 27.00 2.24 1.70
CA GLY A 178 28.12 2.71 2.54
C GLY A 178 29.47 2.81 1.85
N GLY A 179 29.61 2.25 0.63
CA GLY A 179 30.86 2.31 -0.13
C GLY A 179 31.12 3.70 -0.75
N ALA A 180 32.41 3.99 -1.05
CA ALA A 180 32.83 5.27 -1.61
C ALA A 180 32.66 5.31 -3.13
N VAL A 181 31.90 6.29 -3.63
CA VAL A 181 31.67 6.54 -5.08
C VAL A 181 32.49 7.72 -5.63
N THR A 182 33.50 8.14 -4.88
CA THR A 182 34.33 9.31 -5.25
C THR A 182 35.02 9.12 -6.60
N GLY A 183 35.05 10.16 -7.43
CA GLY A 183 35.69 10.14 -8.76
C GLY A 183 34.90 9.38 -9.84
N LYS A 184 33.69 8.94 -9.56
CA LYS A 184 32.80 8.31 -10.53
C LYS A 184 31.67 9.26 -10.97
N GLY A 185 31.18 9.07 -12.19
CA GLY A 185 29.97 9.73 -12.71
C GLY A 185 29.04 8.69 -13.28
N ALA A 186 27.73 8.93 -13.24
CA ALA A 186 26.72 8.04 -13.77
C ALA A 186 25.68 8.76 -14.62
N ASP A 187 25.31 8.15 -15.74
CA ASP A 187 24.12 8.50 -16.51
C ASP A 187 22.90 7.82 -15.91
N ILE A 188 23.09 6.61 -15.35
CA ILE A 188 22.06 5.91 -14.57
C ILE A 188 22.68 5.43 -13.26
N LEU A 189 22.01 5.76 -12.15
CA LEU A 189 22.25 5.20 -10.83
C LEU A 189 21.16 4.16 -10.56
N ILE A 190 21.54 2.90 -10.36
CA ILE A 190 20.62 1.81 -10.00
C ILE A 190 20.89 1.44 -8.54
N ILE A 191 19.86 1.39 -7.73
CA ILE A 191 19.90 0.94 -6.34
C ILE A 191 18.91 -0.22 -6.20
N ASP A 192 19.46 -1.42 -5.96
CA ASP A 192 18.69 -2.66 -5.85
C ASP A 192 18.73 -3.20 -4.43
N ASP A 193 17.57 -3.39 -3.83
CA ASP A 193 17.36 -3.84 -2.45
C ASP A 193 18.35 -3.14 -1.49
N PRO A 194 18.16 -1.84 -1.19
CA PRO A 194 19.08 -1.05 -0.38
C PRO A 194 19.18 -1.52 1.08
N HIS A 195 18.28 -2.35 1.54
CA HIS A 195 18.22 -2.90 2.89
C HIS A 195 18.16 -4.41 2.84
N SER A 196 18.92 -5.06 3.73
CA SER A 196 18.84 -6.49 3.97
C SER A 196 17.78 -6.82 5.02
N GLU A 197 17.38 -8.10 5.09
CA GLU A 197 16.50 -8.60 6.13
C GLU A 197 17.07 -8.38 7.55
N GLN A 198 18.40 -8.56 7.70
CA GLN A 198 19.09 -8.36 8.98
C GLN A 198 19.06 -6.89 9.41
N GLU A 199 19.33 -5.96 8.47
CA GLU A 199 19.26 -4.53 8.74
C GLU A 199 17.83 -4.10 9.07
N ALA A 200 16.82 -4.64 8.38
CA ALA A 200 15.43 -4.36 8.68
C ALA A 200 15.02 -4.85 10.07
N ALA A 201 15.46 -6.04 10.47
CA ALA A 201 15.21 -6.57 11.83
C ALA A 201 15.94 -5.73 12.90
N GLN A 202 17.17 -5.30 12.66
CA GLN A 202 17.90 -4.40 13.58
C GLN A 202 17.27 -3.02 13.64
N ALA A 203 16.68 -2.53 12.56
CA ALA A 203 16.03 -1.23 12.49
C ALA A 203 14.72 -1.16 13.29
N GLU A 204 14.13 -2.29 13.66
CA GLU A 204 13.00 -2.34 14.61
C GLU A 204 13.41 -1.73 15.97
N THR A 205 14.64 -1.98 16.42
CA THR A 205 15.17 -1.44 17.68
C THR A 205 16.06 -0.20 17.48
N ASN A 206 16.69 -0.05 16.32
CA ASN A 206 17.56 1.07 15.98
C ASN A 206 17.23 1.66 14.59
N PRO A 207 16.24 2.54 14.50
CA PRO A 207 15.81 3.17 13.21
C PRO A 207 16.90 3.98 12.50
N GLU A 208 18.01 4.38 13.18
CA GLU A 208 19.12 5.11 12.58
C GLU A 208 19.82 4.35 11.43
N ILE A 209 19.60 3.04 11.32
CA ILE A 209 20.09 2.22 10.22
C ILE A 209 19.56 2.74 8.88
N TYR A 210 18.27 3.07 8.83
CA TYR A 210 17.65 3.65 7.65
C TYR A 210 18.16 5.06 7.35
N ASP A 211 18.40 5.85 8.40
CA ASP A 211 18.92 7.22 8.27
C ASP A 211 20.33 7.23 7.68
N LYS A 212 21.19 6.29 8.07
CA LYS A 212 22.55 6.11 7.51
C LYS A 212 22.51 5.78 6.01
N THR A 213 21.58 4.93 5.58
CA THR A 213 21.40 4.61 4.15
C THR A 213 20.93 5.82 3.36
N TYR A 214 20.01 6.60 3.90
CA TYR A 214 19.55 7.83 3.27
C TYR A 214 20.64 8.92 3.21
N GLU A 215 21.43 9.08 4.27
CA GLU A 215 22.58 10.00 4.29
C GLU A 215 23.62 9.60 3.25
N TRP A 216 23.99 8.31 3.18
CA TRP A 216 24.88 7.80 2.16
C TRP A 216 24.34 8.08 0.75
N PHE A 217 23.07 7.84 0.50
CA PHE A 217 22.44 8.12 -0.79
C PHE A 217 22.57 9.58 -1.18
N THR A 218 22.26 10.51 -0.28
CA THR A 218 22.24 11.95 -0.55
C THR A 218 23.64 12.56 -0.63
N SER A 219 24.59 12.11 0.20
CA SER A 219 25.97 12.64 0.26
C SER A 219 26.90 12.03 -0.79
N GLY A 220 26.61 10.82 -1.26
CA GLY A 220 27.46 10.05 -2.18
C GLY A 220 26.87 9.88 -3.57
N PRO A 221 26.13 8.78 -3.83
CA PRO A 221 25.72 8.38 -5.20
C PRO A 221 24.85 9.41 -5.92
N ARG A 222 23.93 10.07 -5.19
CA ARG A 222 23.05 11.09 -5.75
C ARG A 222 23.84 12.25 -6.40
N GLN A 223 24.98 12.61 -5.81
CA GLN A 223 25.86 13.68 -6.30
C GLN A 223 26.75 13.25 -7.48
N ARG A 224 26.77 11.97 -7.83
CA ARG A 224 27.54 11.43 -8.96
C ARG A 224 26.75 11.38 -10.26
N LEU A 225 25.50 11.75 -10.21
CA LEU A 225 24.64 11.74 -11.38
C LEU A 225 25.04 12.85 -12.36
N GLN A 226 25.23 12.48 -13.61
CA GLN A 226 25.48 13.43 -14.70
C GLN A 226 24.24 14.32 -14.94
N PRO A 227 24.41 15.55 -15.48
CA PRO A 227 23.27 16.36 -15.87
C PRO A 227 22.33 15.58 -16.80
N GLY A 228 21.03 15.52 -16.45
CA GLY A 228 20.04 14.74 -17.17
C GLY A 228 20.01 13.25 -16.87
N GLY A 229 20.89 12.76 -16.00
CA GLY A 229 20.93 11.33 -15.61
C GLY A 229 19.72 10.89 -14.79
N ALA A 230 19.49 9.59 -14.76
CA ALA A 230 18.34 8.96 -14.11
C ALA A 230 18.73 8.18 -12.85
N ILE A 231 17.82 8.06 -11.92
CA ILE A 231 17.92 7.17 -10.75
C ILE A 231 16.80 6.15 -10.82
N LEU A 232 17.18 4.89 -10.70
CA LEU A 232 16.29 3.74 -10.62
C LEU A 232 16.49 3.07 -9.26
N ILE A 233 15.45 3.00 -8.46
CA ILE A 233 15.42 2.26 -7.20
C ILE A 233 14.49 1.07 -7.37
N ILE A 234 15.00 -0.11 -7.08
CA ILE A 234 14.26 -1.37 -7.16
C ILE A 234 14.35 -2.01 -5.79
N ASN A 235 13.24 -2.23 -5.13
CA ASN A 235 13.30 -2.77 -3.78
C ASN A 235 12.06 -3.57 -3.38
N THR A 236 12.23 -4.33 -2.31
CA THR A 236 11.15 -4.76 -1.45
C THR A 236 11.01 -3.74 -0.34
N ARG A 237 9.79 -3.36 0.03
CA ARG A 237 9.54 -2.42 1.13
C ARG A 237 9.74 -3.12 2.48
N TRP A 238 10.28 -2.39 3.45
CA TRP A 238 10.48 -2.89 4.81
C TRP A 238 9.80 -2.02 5.86
N SER A 239 9.86 -0.71 5.69
CA SER A 239 9.37 0.28 6.65
C SER A 239 8.98 1.57 5.94
N LYS A 240 8.13 2.38 6.55
CA LYS A 240 7.93 3.78 6.12
C LYS A 240 9.19 4.64 6.26
N LYS A 241 10.18 4.16 7.03
CA LYS A 241 11.49 4.82 7.22
C LYS A 241 12.59 4.27 6.32
N ASP A 242 12.33 3.25 5.50
CA ASP A 242 13.30 2.74 4.54
C ASP A 242 13.73 3.81 3.53
N LEU A 243 14.75 3.54 2.70
CA LEU A 243 15.27 4.52 1.74
C LEU A 243 14.15 5.11 0.87
N THR A 244 13.26 4.27 0.35
CA THR A 244 12.11 4.71 -0.45
C THR A 244 11.20 5.66 0.33
N GLY A 245 10.83 5.29 1.55
CA GLY A 245 9.97 6.13 2.40
C GLY A 245 10.60 7.48 2.73
N GLN A 246 11.90 7.51 3.02
CA GLN A 246 12.61 8.77 3.29
C GLN A 246 12.74 9.66 2.05
N ILE A 247 13.01 9.09 0.87
CA ILE A 247 13.05 9.82 -0.40
C ILE A 247 11.69 10.44 -0.71
N LEU A 248 10.61 9.68 -0.61
CA LEU A 248 9.26 10.16 -0.87
C LEU A 248 8.83 11.24 0.13
N LYS A 249 9.18 11.07 1.40
CA LYS A 249 8.96 12.08 2.45
C LYS A 249 9.73 13.37 2.14
N ALA A 250 11.01 13.28 1.77
CA ALA A 250 11.83 14.44 1.44
C ALA A 250 11.31 15.15 0.18
N SER A 251 10.91 14.40 -0.86
CA SER A 251 10.28 14.95 -2.07
C SER A 251 9.02 15.74 -1.75
N ALA A 252 8.13 15.15 -0.92
CA ALA A 252 6.89 15.81 -0.52
C ALA A 252 7.09 17.07 0.33
N GLN A 253 8.08 17.08 1.24
CA GLN A 253 8.28 18.18 2.19
C GLN A 253 9.13 19.32 1.67
N ARG A 254 10.10 19.05 0.77
CA ARG A 254 11.14 20.03 0.37
C ARG A 254 11.06 20.46 -1.09
N GLY A 255 10.06 20.00 -1.85
CA GLY A 255 9.98 20.29 -3.28
C GLY A 255 11.17 19.71 -4.06
N GLY A 256 11.62 18.51 -3.69
CA GLY A 256 12.70 17.78 -4.35
C GLY A 256 12.29 17.20 -5.71
N ASP A 257 13.09 16.26 -6.22
CA ASP A 257 12.78 15.56 -7.48
C ASP A 257 11.39 14.90 -7.41
N GLU A 258 10.64 14.97 -8.49
CA GLU A 258 9.40 14.20 -8.66
C GLU A 258 9.74 12.74 -8.99
N TRP A 259 9.18 11.80 -8.22
CA TRP A 259 9.41 10.37 -8.39
C TRP A 259 8.17 9.69 -8.94
N GLU A 260 8.36 8.95 -10.01
CA GLU A 260 7.38 7.95 -10.42
C GLU A 260 7.56 6.71 -9.54
N VAL A 261 6.47 6.26 -8.94
CA VAL A 261 6.46 5.10 -8.03
C VAL A 261 5.54 4.03 -8.59
N ILE A 262 6.07 2.84 -8.78
CA ILE A 262 5.34 1.65 -9.20
C ILE A 262 5.37 0.67 -8.05
N GLU A 263 4.25 0.47 -7.41
CA GLU A 263 4.06 -0.50 -6.33
C GLU A 263 3.24 -1.68 -6.87
N LEU A 264 3.82 -2.86 -6.81
CA LEU A 264 3.25 -4.10 -7.36
C LEU A 264 3.09 -5.12 -6.22
N PRO A 265 1.88 -5.27 -5.66
CA PRO A 265 1.63 -6.23 -4.59
C PRO A 265 1.61 -7.67 -5.11
N ALA A 266 1.97 -8.65 -4.28
CA ALA A 266 1.93 -10.08 -4.63
C ALA A 266 0.51 -10.59 -4.91
N LEU A 267 -0.46 -10.11 -4.13
CA LEU A 267 -1.88 -10.38 -4.30
C LEU A 267 -2.61 -9.08 -4.62
N LEU A 268 -3.37 -9.10 -5.69
CA LEU A 268 -4.28 -8.04 -6.13
C LEU A 268 -5.66 -8.25 -5.52
N ASP A 269 -6.60 -7.34 -5.79
CA ASP A 269 -7.98 -7.45 -5.34
C ASP A 269 -8.58 -8.83 -5.67
N GLY A 270 -9.30 -9.41 -4.71
CA GLY A 270 -9.87 -10.75 -4.81
C GLY A 270 -8.84 -11.88 -4.68
N ASP A 271 -7.70 -11.62 -4.03
CA ASP A 271 -6.59 -12.57 -3.85
C ASP A 271 -6.05 -13.13 -5.19
N THR A 272 -6.04 -12.31 -6.23
CA THR A 272 -5.48 -12.71 -7.53
C THR A 272 -3.96 -12.52 -7.51
N PRO A 273 -3.14 -13.57 -7.79
CA PRO A 273 -1.69 -13.40 -7.86
C PRO A 273 -1.27 -12.38 -8.92
N LEU A 274 -0.24 -11.58 -8.61
CA LEU A 274 0.38 -10.68 -9.57
C LEU A 274 0.98 -11.45 -10.77
N TRP A 275 1.49 -12.64 -10.50
CA TRP A 275 2.14 -13.51 -11.48
C TRP A 275 1.60 -14.95 -11.39
N PRO A 276 0.36 -15.20 -11.89
CA PRO A 276 -0.30 -16.50 -11.75
C PRO A 276 0.41 -17.63 -12.53
N GLU A 277 1.22 -17.29 -13.55
CA GLU A 277 1.99 -18.26 -14.33
C GLU A 277 3.18 -18.86 -13.54
N PHE A 278 3.57 -18.23 -12.42
CA PHE A 278 4.68 -18.65 -11.56
C PHE A 278 4.24 -18.93 -10.13
N TRP A 279 3.36 -18.09 -9.57
CA TRP A 279 2.86 -18.20 -8.20
C TRP A 279 1.38 -18.60 -8.19
N SER A 280 1.06 -19.76 -7.61
CA SER A 280 -0.35 -20.10 -7.37
C SER A 280 -0.93 -19.25 -6.23
N LYS A 281 -2.25 -19.03 -6.26
CA LYS A 281 -2.97 -18.37 -5.16
C LYS A 281 -2.72 -19.08 -3.83
N ASP A 282 -2.83 -20.41 -3.81
CA ASP A 282 -2.69 -21.20 -2.58
C ASP A 282 -1.30 -21.08 -1.97
N ALA A 283 -0.24 -21.04 -2.80
CA ALA A 283 1.12 -20.83 -2.33
C ALA A 283 1.32 -19.45 -1.68
N LEU A 284 0.77 -18.40 -2.27
CA LEU A 284 0.86 -17.04 -1.71
C LEU A 284 -0.01 -16.89 -0.45
N VAL A 285 -1.17 -17.54 -0.39
CA VAL A 285 -2.02 -17.57 0.80
C VAL A 285 -1.36 -18.34 1.93
N ALA A 286 -0.74 -19.48 1.64
CA ALA A 286 0.03 -20.24 2.63
C ALA A 286 1.17 -19.38 3.21
N LEU A 287 1.93 -18.72 2.35
CA LEU A 287 3.00 -17.82 2.76
C LEU A 287 2.50 -16.63 3.58
N ARG A 288 1.34 -16.05 3.22
CA ARG A 288 0.68 -15.01 4.01
C ARG A 288 0.35 -15.49 5.42
N ASN A 289 -0.10 -16.73 5.55
CA ASN A 289 -0.47 -17.31 6.85
C ASN A 289 0.74 -17.67 7.73
N GLU A 290 1.91 -17.90 7.11
CA GLU A 290 3.17 -18.17 7.82
C GLU A 290 3.89 -16.91 8.30
N LEU A 291 3.74 -15.80 7.58
CA LEU A 291 4.43 -14.55 7.88
C LEU A 291 3.64 -13.70 8.88
N PRO A 292 4.32 -12.95 9.77
CA PRO A 292 3.69 -11.87 10.51
C PRO A 292 3.03 -10.86 9.55
N ASN A 293 1.82 -10.39 9.89
CA ASN A 293 1.07 -9.52 8.97
C ASN A 293 1.84 -8.26 8.58
N ALA A 294 2.58 -7.62 9.51
CA ALA A 294 3.41 -6.45 9.20
C ALA A 294 4.47 -6.76 8.13
N LYS A 295 5.12 -7.92 8.20
CA LYS A 295 6.08 -8.37 7.17
C LYS A 295 5.39 -8.66 5.84
N TRP A 296 4.23 -9.32 5.87
CA TRP A 296 3.44 -9.55 4.66
C TRP A 296 3.03 -8.24 4.00
N GLN A 297 2.46 -7.30 4.76
CA GLN A 297 2.05 -6.00 4.23
C GLN A 297 3.24 -5.22 3.65
N ALA A 298 4.36 -5.16 4.36
CA ALA A 298 5.53 -4.45 3.87
C ALA A 298 6.14 -5.11 2.63
N GLN A 299 6.51 -6.40 2.70
CA GLN A 299 7.34 -7.06 1.70
C GLN A 299 6.55 -7.59 0.51
N TYR A 300 5.33 -8.09 0.75
CA TYR A 300 4.51 -8.72 -0.29
C TYR A 300 3.42 -7.79 -0.83
N GLN A 301 2.87 -6.90 -0.02
CA GLN A 301 1.88 -5.93 -0.47
C GLN A 301 2.46 -4.52 -0.73
N GLN A 302 3.73 -4.29 -0.44
CA GLN A 302 4.46 -3.02 -0.57
C GLN A 302 3.88 -1.90 0.29
N GLN A 303 3.19 -2.25 1.37
CA GLN A 303 2.49 -1.33 2.27
C GLN A 303 3.08 -1.43 3.69
N PRO A 304 4.26 -0.85 3.95
CA PRO A 304 4.86 -0.89 5.28
C PRO A 304 4.06 -0.04 6.27
N THR A 305 3.77 -0.60 7.45
CA THR A 305 3.12 0.08 8.57
C THR A 305 4.11 0.89 9.42
N SER A 306 3.65 1.87 10.20
CA SER A 306 4.51 2.70 11.05
C SER A 306 4.23 2.47 12.53
N ASP A 307 5.24 2.07 13.30
CA ASP A 307 5.12 1.81 14.75
C ASP A 307 5.30 3.05 15.65
N VAL A 308 5.72 4.20 15.11
CA VAL A 308 6.25 5.31 15.93
C VAL A 308 5.18 6.24 16.53
N SER A 309 3.93 6.14 16.07
CA SER A 309 2.81 6.96 16.57
C SER A 309 1.65 6.16 17.14
N ALA A 310 1.83 4.85 17.30
CA ALA A 310 0.78 3.98 17.81
C ALA A 310 0.44 4.34 19.26
N ILE A 311 -0.85 4.56 19.53
CA ILE A 311 -1.38 4.73 20.88
C ILE A 311 -1.25 3.42 21.67
N VAL A 312 -1.47 2.30 21.00
CA VAL A 312 -1.32 0.95 21.53
C VAL A 312 -0.22 0.25 20.74
N LYS A 313 0.85 -0.11 21.42
CA LYS A 313 1.97 -0.81 20.78
C LYS A 313 1.64 -2.28 20.56
N ARG A 314 2.09 -2.83 19.41
CA ARG A 314 1.93 -4.25 19.08
C ARG A 314 2.48 -5.18 20.18
N GLU A 315 3.61 -4.84 20.75
CA GLU A 315 4.30 -5.60 21.82
C GLU A 315 3.51 -5.69 23.14
N TRP A 316 2.48 -4.87 23.34
CA TRP A 316 1.62 -4.92 24.52
C TRP A 316 0.56 -6.02 24.44
N TRP A 317 0.28 -6.53 23.25
CA TRP A 317 -0.58 -7.68 23.08
C TRP A 317 0.11 -8.96 23.56
N LYS A 318 -0.60 -9.77 24.33
CA LYS A 318 -0.15 -11.10 24.70
C LYS A 318 -0.73 -12.14 23.75
N ILE A 319 0.10 -13.07 23.32
CA ILE A 319 -0.33 -14.14 22.41
C ILE A 319 -0.70 -15.36 23.22
N TRP A 320 -1.90 -15.90 22.94
CA TRP A 320 -2.37 -17.17 23.50
C TRP A 320 -1.87 -18.30 22.61
N GLU A 321 -0.99 -19.13 23.14
CA GLU A 321 -0.30 -20.17 22.38
C GLU A 321 -1.09 -21.49 22.29
N GLU A 322 -2.08 -21.71 23.16
CA GLU A 322 -2.89 -22.91 23.18
C GLU A 322 -3.95 -22.89 22.08
N THR A 323 -4.35 -24.08 21.61
CA THR A 323 -5.33 -24.24 20.53
C THR A 323 -6.73 -23.86 21.00
N GLU A 324 -7.07 -24.14 22.25
CA GLU A 324 -8.35 -23.80 22.86
C GLU A 324 -8.23 -22.51 23.68
N PRO A 325 -9.26 -21.66 23.69
CA PRO A 325 -9.27 -20.47 24.52
C PRO A 325 -9.28 -20.82 26.01
N PRO A 326 -8.84 -19.92 26.90
CA PRO A 326 -8.94 -20.13 28.34
C PRO A 326 -10.42 -20.26 28.74
N ARG A 327 -10.65 -20.75 29.95
CA ARG A 327 -12.00 -20.75 30.51
C ARG A 327 -12.55 -19.35 30.62
N ILE A 328 -13.62 -19.06 29.87
CA ILE A 328 -14.24 -17.75 29.79
C ILE A 328 -15.32 -17.62 30.85
N GLU A 329 -15.21 -16.56 31.65
CA GLU A 329 -16.20 -16.24 32.70
C GLU A 329 -17.27 -15.24 32.24
N PHE A 330 -16.94 -14.42 31.21
CA PHE A 330 -17.86 -13.45 30.62
C PHE A 330 -17.54 -13.27 29.14
N CYS A 331 -18.52 -13.37 28.27
CA CYS A 331 -18.37 -13.18 26.83
C CYS A 331 -19.05 -11.89 26.39
N LEU A 332 -18.34 -11.07 25.60
CA LEU A 332 -18.75 -9.77 25.14
C LEU A 332 -18.63 -9.68 23.63
N GLN A 333 -19.65 -9.19 22.94
CA GLN A 333 -19.58 -8.79 21.52
C GLN A 333 -19.71 -7.29 21.34
N SER A 334 -18.91 -6.74 20.45
CA SER A 334 -18.99 -5.32 20.05
C SER A 334 -19.20 -5.23 18.56
N TRP A 335 -20.25 -4.48 18.15
CA TRP A 335 -20.65 -4.31 16.77
C TRP A 335 -20.56 -2.84 16.35
N ASP A 336 -19.93 -2.60 15.21
CA ASP A 336 -20.03 -1.37 14.45
C ASP A 336 -20.75 -1.68 13.15
N THR A 337 -21.82 -0.91 12.87
CA THR A 337 -22.75 -1.25 11.79
C THR A 337 -22.90 -0.11 10.80
N ALA A 338 -22.71 -0.42 9.51
CA ALA A 338 -22.88 0.53 8.41
C ALA A 338 -24.26 0.38 7.74
N PHE A 339 -24.81 1.49 7.22
CA PHE A 339 -26.09 1.51 6.50
C PHE A 339 -25.85 1.35 4.99
N LEU A 340 -26.25 0.23 4.41
CA LEU A 340 -26.12 -0.01 2.97
C LEU A 340 -27.39 0.40 2.21
N LYS A 341 -27.30 1.41 1.35
CA LYS A 341 -28.26 1.64 0.24
C LYS A 341 -27.64 1.47 -1.15
N THR A 342 -26.33 1.18 -1.28
CA THR A 342 -25.65 1.00 -2.59
C THR A 342 -24.44 0.10 -2.48
N GLN A 343 -24.01 -0.54 -3.59
CA GLN A 343 -22.91 -1.50 -3.74
C GLN A 343 -21.49 -1.05 -3.28
N ARG A 344 -21.33 0.10 -2.59
CA ARG A 344 -20.05 0.70 -2.21
C ARG A 344 -20.05 1.33 -0.81
N SER A 345 -20.80 0.78 0.14
CA SER A 345 -20.87 1.32 1.50
C SER A 345 -19.86 0.68 2.44
N ASP A 346 -19.73 1.30 3.63
CA ASP A 346 -18.80 0.91 4.69
C ASP A 346 -19.03 -0.53 5.18
N TYR A 347 -18.00 -1.11 5.78
CA TYR A 347 -18.06 -2.45 6.37
C TYR A 347 -18.84 -2.41 7.69
N SER A 348 -19.60 -3.46 7.95
CA SER A 348 -20.02 -3.81 9.31
C SER A 348 -18.96 -4.72 9.93
N ALA A 349 -18.57 -4.43 11.16
CA ALA A 349 -17.55 -5.17 11.88
C ALA A 349 -18.07 -5.68 13.22
N CYS A 350 -17.59 -6.84 13.64
CA CYS A 350 -17.85 -7.41 14.95
C CYS A 350 -16.56 -7.95 15.56
N THR A 351 -16.39 -7.74 16.87
CA THR A 351 -15.36 -8.36 17.67
C THR A 351 -15.99 -9.09 18.85
N THR A 352 -15.57 -10.34 19.09
CA THR A 352 -16.02 -11.16 20.24
C THR A 352 -14.86 -11.33 21.20
N TRP A 353 -15.11 -11.05 22.47
CA TRP A 353 -14.12 -11.02 23.53
C TRP A 353 -14.53 -11.89 24.70
N GLY A 354 -13.56 -12.57 25.29
CA GLY A 354 -13.77 -13.36 26.51
C GLY A 354 -12.98 -12.80 27.69
N VAL A 355 -13.62 -12.65 28.84
CA VAL A 355 -12.97 -12.32 30.09
C VAL A 355 -12.59 -13.62 30.81
N PHE A 356 -11.34 -13.72 31.25
CA PHE A 356 -10.83 -14.85 32.00
C PHE A 356 -9.88 -14.39 33.10
N TYR A 357 -9.67 -15.24 34.11
CA TYR A 357 -8.77 -14.96 35.21
C TYR A 357 -7.47 -15.76 35.06
N LYS A 358 -6.37 -15.09 35.30
CA LYS A 358 -5.04 -15.68 35.33
C LYS A 358 -4.27 -15.09 36.51
N ASP A 359 -3.53 -15.93 37.22
CA ASP A 359 -2.71 -15.47 38.34
C ASP A 359 -1.57 -14.58 37.83
N ASP A 360 -1.36 -13.47 38.53
CA ASP A 360 -0.23 -12.59 38.32
C ASP A 360 1.06 -13.15 38.96
N ASP A 361 2.18 -12.45 38.83
CA ASP A 361 3.47 -12.88 39.36
C ASP A 361 3.47 -12.96 40.91
N THR A 362 2.43 -12.46 41.58
CA THR A 362 2.23 -12.53 43.04
C THR A 362 1.29 -13.64 43.46
N GLY A 363 0.73 -14.41 42.52
CA GLY A 363 -0.23 -15.48 42.74
C GLY A 363 -1.65 -15.00 43.03
N ARG A 364 -1.99 -13.75 42.64
CA ARG A 364 -3.35 -13.21 42.73
C ARG A 364 -4.06 -13.35 41.42
N ALA A 365 -5.32 -13.80 41.45
CA ALA A 365 -6.16 -13.89 40.26
C ALA A 365 -6.43 -12.50 39.67
N GLN A 366 -5.99 -12.28 38.44
CA GLN A 366 -6.14 -11.04 37.71
C GLN A 366 -7.06 -11.25 36.50
N ALA A 367 -8.02 -10.32 36.30
CA ALA A 367 -8.89 -10.34 35.15
C ALA A 367 -8.13 -9.95 33.87
N ASN A 368 -8.23 -10.77 32.85
CA ASN A 368 -7.67 -10.58 31.52
C ASN A 368 -8.79 -10.65 30.48
N ILE A 369 -8.54 -10.11 29.30
CA ILE A 369 -9.47 -10.18 28.17
C ILE A 369 -8.77 -10.79 26.96
N ILE A 370 -9.41 -11.74 26.28
CA ILE A 370 -8.91 -12.39 25.06
C ILE A 370 -9.85 -12.14 23.89
N LEU A 371 -9.30 -11.81 22.74
CA LEU A 371 -10.01 -11.73 21.48
C LEU A 371 -10.34 -13.15 20.99
N LEU A 372 -11.62 -13.50 20.91
CA LEU A 372 -12.10 -14.83 20.51
C LEU A 372 -12.43 -14.92 19.03
N ASN A 373 -13.00 -13.86 18.45
CA ASN A 373 -13.36 -13.76 17.04
C ASN A 373 -13.39 -12.30 16.57
N ALA A 374 -13.10 -12.07 15.29
CA ALA A 374 -13.30 -10.78 14.64
C ALA A 374 -13.61 -10.99 13.15
N PHE A 375 -14.48 -10.16 12.59
CA PHE A 375 -14.71 -10.09 11.16
C PHE A 375 -15.16 -8.69 10.74
N LYS A 376 -14.97 -8.40 9.45
CA LYS A 376 -15.31 -7.14 8.80
C LYS A 376 -15.88 -7.47 7.43
N GLU A 377 -17.17 -7.29 7.25
CA GLU A 377 -17.89 -7.69 6.04
C GLU A 377 -18.86 -6.60 5.59
N ARG A 378 -19.11 -6.53 4.27
CA ARG A 378 -20.17 -5.68 3.71
C ARG A 378 -21.45 -6.49 3.67
N MET A 379 -22.48 -6.00 4.38
CA MET A 379 -23.76 -6.70 4.50
C MET A 379 -24.91 -5.72 4.37
N GLU A 380 -25.99 -6.13 3.69
CA GLU A 380 -27.26 -5.42 3.77
C GLU A 380 -27.95 -5.70 5.11
N PHE A 381 -28.89 -4.85 5.51
CA PHE A 381 -29.55 -4.97 6.82
C PHE A 381 -30.14 -6.37 7.09
N PRO A 382 -30.82 -7.05 6.14
CA PRO A 382 -31.29 -8.41 6.36
C PRO A 382 -30.16 -9.41 6.63
N GLU A 383 -29.03 -9.28 5.91
CA GLU A 383 -27.84 -10.11 6.08
C GLU A 383 -27.13 -9.81 7.39
N LEU A 384 -27.00 -8.53 7.75
CA LEU A 384 -26.45 -8.06 9.01
C LEU A 384 -27.24 -8.62 10.20
N LYS A 385 -28.57 -8.58 10.14
CA LYS A 385 -29.45 -9.17 11.16
C LYS A 385 -29.25 -10.69 11.27
N GLN A 386 -29.20 -11.40 10.15
CA GLN A 386 -28.96 -12.84 10.09
C GLN A 386 -27.58 -13.19 10.67
N ARG A 387 -26.56 -12.39 10.33
CA ARG A 387 -25.20 -12.58 10.86
C ARG A 387 -25.16 -12.35 12.36
N ALA A 388 -25.78 -11.29 12.87
CA ALA A 388 -25.85 -11.01 14.30
C ALA A 388 -26.53 -12.15 15.09
N ILE A 389 -27.63 -12.71 14.55
CA ILE A 389 -28.29 -13.87 15.17
C ILE A 389 -27.40 -15.12 15.16
N ARG A 390 -26.64 -15.35 14.09
CA ARG A 390 -25.69 -16.48 13.99
C ARG A 390 -24.57 -16.34 15.01
N GLU A 391 -23.93 -15.18 15.07
CA GLU A 391 -22.87 -14.89 16.04
C GLU A 391 -23.35 -15.01 17.49
N TYR A 392 -24.60 -14.56 17.76
CA TYR A 392 -25.22 -14.75 19.08
C TYR A 392 -25.37 -16.23 19.43
N LYS A 393 -25.84 -17.05 18.49
CA LYS A 393 -26.03 -18.49 18.72
C LYS A 393 -24.69 -19.23 18.88
N GLU A 394 -23.68 -18.83 18.15
CA GLU A 394 -22.36 -19.45 18.17
C GLU A 394 -21.61 -19.14 19.46
N TRP A 395 -21.57 -17.88 19.86
CA TRP A 395 -20.77 -17.41 20.98
C TRP A 395 -21.57 -17.28 22.30
N SER A 396 -22.88 -17.27 22.25
CA SER A 396 -23.77 -17.06 23.39
C SER A 396 -23.31 -15.94 24.34
N PRO A 397 -23.03 -14.71 23.82
CA PRO A 397 -22.42 -13.66 24.62
C PRO A 397 -23.34 -13.20 25.73
N ASP A 398 -22.75 -12.89 26.88
CA ASP A 398 -23.46 -12.33 28.05
C ASP A 398 -23.91 -10.89 27.79
N SER A 399 -23.18 -10.18 26.91
CA SER A 399 -23.55 -8.82 26.50
C SER A 399 -23.17 -8.55 25.05
N ILE A 400 -24.07 -7.91 24.30
CA ILE A 400 -23.81 -7.40 22.96
C ILE A 400 -23.88 -5.88 23.01
N ILE A 401 -22.85 -5.20 22.53
CA ILE A 401 -22.80 -3.75 22.42
C ILE A 401 -22.94 -3.36 20.96
N ILE A 402 -23.86 -2.49 20.65
CA ILE A 402 -24.08 -1.95 19.30
C ILE A 402 -24.10 -0.43 19.37
N GLU A 403 -23.34 0.26 18.51
CA GLU A 403 -23.40 1.71 18.42
C GLU A 403 -24.76 2.15 17.85
N ALA A 404 -25.48 3.00 18.60
CA ALA A 404 -26.84 3.46 18.28
C ALA A 404 -26.85 4.52 17.15
N LYS A 405 -26.12 4.25 16.05
CA LYS A 405 -26.08 5.08 14.84
C LYS A 405 -26.41 4.26 13.60
N ALA A 406 -26.85 4.92 12.54
CA ALA A 406 -27.12 4.32 11.23
C ALA A 406 -27.93 3.00 11.31
N ALA A 407 -27.37 1.87 10.89
CA ALA A 407 -28.02 0.55 10.95
C ALA A 407 -28.07 -0.04 12.36
N GLY A 408 -27.35 0.52 13.33
CA GLY A 408 -27.31 0.03 14.72
C GLY A 408 -28.66 0.16 15.41
N SER A 409 -29.33 1.30 15.30
CA SER A 409 -30.62 1.51 15.97
C SER A 409 -31.72 0.51 15.52
N PRO A 410 -31.94 0.24 14.23
CA PRO A 410 -32.87 -0.81 13.79
C PRO A 410 -32.42 -2.22 14.23
N LEU A 411 -31.12 -2.50 14.20
CA LEU A 411 -30.57 -3.80 14.62
C LEU A 411 -30.79 -4.04 16.12
N ILE A 412 -30.53 -3.04 16.96
CA ILE A 412 -30.79 -3.08 18.41
C ILE A 412 -32.26 -3.42 18.68
N PHE A 413 -33.19 -2.72 17.99
CA PHE A 413 -34.61 -2.95 18.17
C PHE A 413 -35.04 -4.39 17.82
N GLU A 414 -34.56 -4.89 16.67
CA GLU A 414 -34.92 -6.23 16.20
C GLU A 414 -34.31 -7.33 17.09
N LEU A 415 -33.07 -7.20 17.54
CA LEU A 415 -32.43 -8.17 18.42
C LEU A 415 -33.05 -8.20 19.82
N ARG A 416 -33.37 -7.01 20.39
CA ARG A 416 -34.09 -6.92 21.68
C ARG A 416 -35.49 -7.57 21.61
N ARG A 417 -36.20 -7.39 20.50
CA ARG A 417 -37.49 -8.03 20.27
C ARG A 417 -37.40 -9.57 20.27
N MET A 418 -36.24 -10.11 19.91
CA MET A 418 -35.97 -11.53 19.93
C MET A 418 -35.46 -12.05 21.28
N GLY A 419 -35.39 -11.20 22.30
CA GLY A 419 -34.89 -11.54 23.63
C GLY A 419 -33.37 -11.60 23.74
N ILE A 420 -32.64 -11.07 22.76
CA ILE A 420 -31.16 -11.03 22.77
C ILE A 420 -30.70 -9.86 23.64
N PRO A 421 -29.70 -10.05 24.55
CA PRO A 421 -29.25 -9.02 25.50
C PRO A 421 -28.35 -7.99 24.80
N VAL A 422 -28.98 -6.98 24.18
CA VAL A 422 -28.26 -5.90 23.47
C VAL A 422 -28.24 -4.64 24.31
N GLN A 423 -27.07 -4.05 24.46
CA GLN A 423 -26.86 -2.71 25.03
C GLN A 423 -26.54 -1.74 23.89
N ASP A 424 -27.25 -0.62 23.88
CA ASP A 424 -26.95 0.49 22.99
C ASP A 424 -25.76 1.28 23.54
N TYR A 425 -24.85 1.63 22.66
CA TYR A 425 -23.72 2.47 22.95
C TYR A 425 -23.82 3.79 22.18
N THR A 426 -23.77 4.88 22.91
CA THR A 426 -23.65 6.21 22.30
C THR A 426 -22.38 6.83 22.88
N PRO A 427 -21.39 7.16 22.04
CA PRO A 427 -20.16 7.82 22.49
C PRO A 427 -20.51 9.11 23.24
N SER A 428 -19.85 9.37 24.37
CA SER A 428 -20.03 10.63 25.11
C SER A 428 -19.49 11.79 24.29
N LYS A 429 -20.11 12.96 24.45
CA LYS A 429 -19.65 14.21 23.81
C LYS A 429 -18.20 14.49 24.24
N GLY A 430 -17.31 14.71 23.25
CA GLY A 430 -15.88 14.93 23.46
C GLY A 430 -15.01 13.67 23.51
N SER A 431 -15.58 12.48 23.25
CA SER A 431 -14.84 11.22 23.18
C SER A 431 -14.56 10.83 21.74
N ASP A 432 -13.50 11.39 21.16
CA ASP A 432 -13.01 10.99 19.84
C ASP A 432 -12.34 9.60 19.87
N LYS A 433 -11.96 9.09 18.69
CA LYS A 433 -11.24 7.82 18.53
C LYS A 433 -9.95 7.75 19.33
N ILE A 434 -9.16 8.81 19.23
CA ILE A 434 -7.87 8.94 19.90
C ILE A 434 -8.08 8.94 21.40
N ALA A 435 -9.02 9.73 21.91
CA ALA A 435 -9.36 9.78 23.33
C ALA A 435 -9.88 8.43 23.84
N ARG A 436 -10.73 7.74 23.06
CA ARG A 436 -11.24 6.42 23.43
C ARG A 436 -10.14 5.36 23.48
N LEU A 437 -9.25 5.31 22.47
CA LEU A 437 -8.15 4.35 22.49
C LEU A 437 -7.13 4.68 23.58
N ASN A 438 -6.81 5.96 23.81
CA ASN A 438 -5.97 6.38 24.95
C ASN A 438 -6.56 5.96 26.28
N SER A 439 -7.89 6.03 26.47
CA SER A 439 -8.56 5.66 27.71
C SER A 439 -8.45 4.17 28.08
N VAL A 440 -8.05 3.32 27.13
CA VAL A 440 -7.88 1.86 27.31
C VAL A 440 -6.45 1.40 27.05
N ALA A 441 -5.54 2.28 26.66
CA ALA A 441 -4.15 1.96 26.35
C ALA A 441 -3.39 1.35 27.56
N ASP A 442 -3.78 1.72 28.77
CA ASP A 442 -3.25 1.16 30.01
C ASP A 442 -3.59 -0.32 30.20
N ILE A 443 -4.72 -0.80 29.68
CA ILE A 443 -5.11 -2.22 29.71
C ILE A 443 -4.15 -3.02 28.83
N PHE A 444 -3.78 -2.48 27.66
CA PHE A 444 -2.80 -3.11 26.78
C PHE A 444 -1.40 -3.10 27.40
N SER A 445 -0.94 -1.94 27.88
CA SER A 445 0.41 -1.80 28.44
C SER A 445 0.61 -2.63 29.70
N SER A 446 -0.46 -2.93 30.46
CA SER A 446 -0.42 -3.85 31.60
C SER A 446 -0.37 -5.33 31.21
N GLY A 447 -0.39 -5.68 29.90
CA GLY A 447 -0.31 -7.05 29.41
C GLY A 447 -1.57 -7.88 29.65
N ARG A 448 -2.73 -7.25 29.80
CA ARG A 448 -4.02 -7.91 30.09
C ARG A 448 -4.84 -8.23 28.85
N VAL A 449 -4.42 -7.78 27.66
CA VAL A 449 -5.12 -8.03 26.41
C VAL A 449 -4.41 -9.14 25.65
N TRP A 450 -5.16 -10.18 25.33
CA TRP A 450 -4.68 -11.40 24.68
C TRP A 450 -5.33 -11.62 23.33
N ALA A 451 -4.62 -12.25 22.43
CA ALA A 451 -5.15 -12.67 21.14
C ALA A 451 -4.65 -14.07 20.78
N PRO A 452 -5.43 -14.91 20.09
CA PRO A 452 -4.98 -16.21 19.64
C PRO A 452 -3.98 -16.06 18.49
N ARG A 453 -3.10 -17.05 18.32
CA ARG A 453 -2.15 -17.10 17.20
C ARG A 453 -2.88 -17.48 15.89
N LYS A 454 -3.72 -16.58 15.38
CA LYS A 454 -4.50 -16.76 14.15
C LYS A 454 -4.37 -15.53 13.25
N HIS A 455 -4.41 -15.73 11.93
CA HIS A 455 -4.22 -14.65 10.95
C HIS A 455 -5.22 -13.49 11.13
N TRP A 456 -6.50 -13.78 11.31
CA TRP A 456 -7.51 -12.75 11.51
C TRP A 456 -7.31 -11.93 12.80
N ALA A 457 -6.74 -12.54 13.85
CA ALA A 457 -6.41 -11.82 15.10
C ALA A 457 -5.23 -10.88 14.88
N GLU A 458 -4.28 -11.29 14.05
CA GLU A 458 -3.14 -10.47 13.65
C GLU A 458 -3.58 -9.21 12.88
N GLU A 459 -4.60 -9.33 12.01
CA GLU A 459 -5.19 -8.17 11.30
C GLU A 459 -5.75 -7.14 12.29
N VAL A 460 -6.41 -7.60 13.36
CA VAL A 460 -6.92 -6.71 14.41
C VAL A 460 -5.78 -6.06 15.21
N ILE A 461 -4.74 -6.83 15.56
CA ILE A 461 -3.55 -6.31 16.26
C ILE A 461 -2.90 -5.20 15.42
N GLU A 462 -2.71 -5.42 14.12
CA GLU A 462 -2.11 -4.44 13.22
C GLU A 462 -3.00 -3.20 13.02
N GLU A 463 -4.32 -3.36 12.89
CA GLU A 463 -5.25 -2.23 12.78
C GLU A 463 -5.16 -1.33 14.03
N VAL A 464 -5.11 -1.93 15.22
CA VAL A 464 -4.98 -1.20 16.49
C VAL A 464 -3.58 -0.59 16.66
N ALA A 465 -2.53 -1.33 16.34
CA ALA A 465 -1.14 -0.86 16.47
C ALA A 465 -0.75 0.18 15.41
N SER A 466 -1.42 0.23 14.27
CA SER A 466 -1.18 1.25 13.25
C SER A 466 -1.95 2.54 13.48
N PHE A 467 -2.96 2.54 14.36
CA PHE A 467 -3.75 3.74 14.66
C PHE A 467 -2.97 4.74 15.54
N PRO A 468 -3.01 6.08 15.27
CA PRO A 468 -3.81 6.77 14.25
C PRO A 468 -3.18 6.88 12.86
N SER A 469 -2.07 6.21 12.59
CA SER A 469 -1.26 6.37 11.37
C SER A 469 -1.66 5.41 10.23
N SER A 470 -2.77 4.68 10.35
CA SER A 470 -3.23 3.74 9.32
C SER A 470 -3.70 4.42 8.04
N GLU A 471 -3.53 3.75 6.90
CA GLU A 471 -3.75 4.23 5.53
C GLU A 471 -5.17 4.67 5.15
N HIS A 472 -6.12 4.67 6.08
CA HIS A 472 -7.46 5.22 5.85
C HIS A 472 -7.52 6.76 5.89
N ASP A 473 -6.38 7.45 6.05
CA ASP A 473 -6.22 8.91 6.06
C ASP A 473 -6.04 9.53 4.65
N ASP A 474 -6.38 8.81 3.57
CA ASP A 474 -6.43 9.36 2.21
C ASP A 474 -7.66 10.26 1.95
N LEU A 475 -8.35 10.69 2.99
CA LEU A 475 -9.53 11.56 2.94
C LEU A 475 -9.11 13.03 3.05
N CYS A 476 -8.41 13.56 2.06
CA CYS A 476 -7.72 14.85 2.17
C CYS A 476 -8.16 15.87 1.11
N LEU A 477 -8.08 17.16 1.47
CA LEU A 477 -8.35 18.31 0.62
C LEU A 477 -7.07 19.10 0.34
N VAL A 478 -6.99 19.79 -0.79
CA VAL A 478 -5.81 20.59 -1.17
C VAL A 478 -5.67 21.84 -0.31
N ALA A 479 -4.44 22.37 -0.22
CA ALA A 479 -4.14 23.68 0.34
C ALA A 479 -5.01 24.77 -0.33
N GLY A 480 -5.41 25.78 0.44
CA GLY A 480 -6.31 26.84 -0.04
C GLY A 480 -7.80 26.48 0.01
N THR A 481 -8.19 25.23 0.29
CA THR A 481 -9.60 24.86 0.50
C THR A 481 -10.18 25.66 1.67
N GLN A 482 -11.26 26.39 1.43
CA GLN A 482 -11.85 27.29 2.42
C GLN A 482 -12.78 26.53 3.36
N ILE A 483 -12.41 26.46 4.63
CA ILE A 483 -13.21 25.85 5.70
C ILE A 483 -14.11 26.92 6.30
N THR A 484 -15.41 26.61 6.44
CA THR A 484 -16.35 27.54 7.09
C THR A 484 -16.20 27.45 8.61
N MET A 485 -15.79 28.56 9.23
CA MET A 485 -15.64 28.68 10.67
C MET A 485 -17.01 28.91 11.34
N SER A 486 -17.05 28.75 12.66
CA SER A 486 -18.31 28.89 13.44
C SER A 486 -18.93 30.29 13.42
N ASP A 487 -18.12 31.33 13.17
CA ASP A 487 -18.55 32.71 13.04
C ASP A 487 -18.98 33.10 11.60
N GLY A 488 -18.99 32.13 10.69
CA GLY A 488 -19.30 32.32 9.27
C GLY A 488 -18.12 32.81 8.41
N SER A 489 -16.96 33.08 9.01
CA SER A 489 -15.75 33.40 8.27
C SER A 489 -15.20 32.18 7.53
N LYS A 490 -14.36 32.41 6.53
CA LYS A 490 -13.69 31.32 5.78
C LYS A 490 -12.20 31.37 6.02
N LYS A 491 -11.62 30.20 6.30
CA LYS A 491 -10.20 30.05 6.61
C LYS A 491 -9.60 28.95 5.75
N PRO A 492 -8.41 29.15 5.10
CA PRO A 492 -7.75 28.07 4.34
C PRO A 492 -7.43 26.88 5.25
N ILE A 493 -7.63 25.66 4.76
CA ILE A 493 -7.48 24.41 5.53
C ILE A 493 -6.11 24.27 6.19
N GLU A 494 -5.05 24.70 5.50
CA GLU A 494 -3.68 24.69 6.03
C GLU A 494 -3.43 25.65 7.19
N SER A 495 -4.33 26.60 7.39
CA SER A 495 -4.25 27.60 8.47
C SER A 495 -5.16 27.28 9.65
N VAL A 496 -6.02 26.28 9.53
CA VAL A 496 -6.88 25.81 10.63
C VAL A 496 -6.04 25.08 11.66
N VAL A 497 -6.22 25.42 12.94
CA VAL A 497 -5.46 24.81 14.04
C VAL A 497 -6.40 24.12 15.02
N GLU A 498 -5.83 23.18 15.79
CA GLU A 498 -6.53 22.49 16.86
C GLU A 498 -7.12 23.50 17.87
N GLY A 499 -8.33 23.24 18.30
CA GLY A 499 -9.07 24.09 19.24
C GLY A 499 -10.01 25.10 18.61
N GLU A 500 -9.90 25.38 17.33
CA GLU A 500 -10.82 26.28 16.61
C GLU A 500 -12.18 25.64 16.36
N LEU A 501 -13.23 26.46 16.21
CA LEU A 501 -14.59 26.00 15.96
C LEU A 501 -14.95 26.13 14.47
N VAL A 502 -15.36 25.03 13.85
CA VAL A 502 -15.84 25.00 12.45
C VAL A 502 -17.35 24.79 12.38
N SER A 503 -17.96 25.22 11.28
CA SER A 503 -19.37 25.02 11.00
C SER A 503 -19.66 23.59 10.58
N THR A 504 -20.70 22.99 11.17
CA THR A 504 -21.17 21.64 10.84
C THR A 504 -22.68 21.59 10.77
N PRO A 505 -23.31 20.56 10.17
CA PRO A 505 -24.78 20.44 10.12
C PRO A 505 -25.48 20.41 11.49
N ILE A 506 -24.75 20.06 12.54
CA ILE A 506 -25.27 19.97 13.92
C ILE A 506 -24.81 21.15 14.80
N GLY A 507 -24.37 22.25 14.16
CA GLY A 507 -23.88 23.46 14.82
C GLY A 507 -22.34 23.51 14.95
N PRO A 508 -21.78 24.57 15.58
CA PRO A 508 -20.34 24.72 15.75
C PRO A 508 -19.69 23.54 16.48
N ARG A 509 -18.53 23.06 15.99
CA ARG A 509 -17.76 21.97 16.59
C ARG A 509 -16.26 22.28 16.57
N LYS A 510 -15.56 21.75 17.57
CA LYS A 510 -14.13 21.97 17.76
C LYS A 510 -13.31 21.11 16.82
N VAL A 511 -12.26 21.68 16.24
CA VAL A 511 -11.22 20.93 15.53
C VAL A 511 -10.30 20.28 16.57
N ILE A 512 -10.19 18.96 16.55
CA ILE A 512 -9.37 18.18 17.50
C ILE A 512 -8.03 17.76 16.90
N ALA A 513 -7.92 17.75 15.57
CA ALA A 513 -6.65 17.58 14.86
C ALA A 513 -6.71 18.28 13.51
N ALA A 514 -5.61 18.90 13.11
CA ALA A 514 -5.43 19.54 11.81
C ALA A 514 -4.00 19.35 11.32
N GLY A 515 -3.80 18.99 10.05
CA GLY A 515 -2.44 18.82 9.55
C GLY A 515 -2.33 18.44 8.09
N CYS A 516 -1.09 18.59 7.58
CA CYS A 516 -0.72 18.13 6.24
C CYS A 516 -0.49 16.62 6.25
N THR A 517 -1.18 15.89 5.38
CA THR A 517 -1.10 14.42 5.27
C THR A 517 -0.20 13.96 4.11
N GLY A 518 0.37 14.90 3.33
CA GLY A 518 1.31 14.59 2.27
C GLY A 518 0.99 15.25 0.93
N VAL A 519 1.59 14.75 -0.15
CA VAL A 519 1.33 15.18 -1.54
C VAL A 519 0.63 14.04 -2.26
N ARG A 520 -0.55 14.31 -2.81
CA ARG A 520 -1.41 13.30 -3.46
C ARG A 520 -1.83 13.74 -4.87
N PRO A 521 -2.20 12.79 -5.76
CA PRO A 521 -2.93 13.09 -6.99
C PRO A 521 -4.24 13.78 -6.66
N ILE A 522 -4.59 14.79 -7.43
CA ILE A 522 -5.74 15.66 -7.15
C ILE A 522 -6.85 15.40 -8.14
N TRP A 523 -8.03 15.22 -7.61
CA TRP A 523 -9.29 15.19 -8.33
C TRP A 523 -10.06 16.48 -8.09
N ARG A 524 -10.73 16.98 -9.13
CA ARG A 524 -11.57 18.18 -9.06
C ARG A 524 -13.03 17.81 -9.29
N VAL A 525 -13.88 18.36 -8.45
CA VAL A 525 -15.34 18.35 -8.60
C VAL A 525 -15.80 19.77 -8.83
N GLU A 526 -16.61 19.98 -9.87
CA GLU A 526 -17.27 21.25 -10.18
C GLU A 526 -18.79 21.04 -10.11
N LEU A 527 -19.50 21.91 -9.38
CA LEU A 527 -20.95 21.92 -9.29
C LEU A 527 -21.55 22.86 -10.34
N THR A 528 -22.85 22.71 -10.61
CA THR A 528 -23.57 23.53 -11.60
C THR A 528 -23.73 24.99 -11.19
N ASP A 529 -23.53 25.33 -9.92
CA ASP A 529 -23.51 26.70 -9.40
C ASP A 529 -22.13 27.36 -9.44
N GLY A 530 -21.12 26.67 -9.98
CA GLY A 530 -19.76 27.17 -10.13
C GLY A 530 -18.83 26.90 -8.94
N ARG A 531 -19.30 26.29 -7.84
CA ARG A 531 -18.41 25.88 -6.74
C ARG A 531 -17.52 24.74 -7.18
N THR A 532 -16.28 24.76 -6.70
CA THR A 532 -15.30 23.70 -6.96
C THR A 532 -14.66 23.22 -5.67
N ILE A 533 -14.31 21.94 -5.60
CA ILE A 533 -13.48 21.37 -4.55
C ILE A 533 -12.44 20.45 -5.17
N GLU A 534 -11.22 20.53 -4.66
CA GLU A 534 -10.11 19.69 -5.05
C GLU A 534 -9.64 18.85 -3.86
N GLY A 535 -9.44 17.57 -4.09
CA GLY A 535 -9.03 16.64 -3.03
C GLY A 535 -8.55 15.30 -3.59
N THR A 536 -8.26 14.37 -2.71
CA THR A 536 -7.88 13.01 -3.09
C THR A 536 -9.06 12.25 -3.70
N GLU A 537 -8.78 11.23 -4.50
CA GLU A 537 -9.81 10.38 -5.12
C GLU A 537 -10.79 9.76 -4.10
N SER A 538 -10.25 9.46 -2.91
CA SER A 538 -10.97 8.81 -1.80
C SER A 538 -11.77 9.78 -0.95
N HIS A 539 -11.57 11.12 -1.09
CA HIS A 539 -12.21 12.10 -0.24
C HIS A 539 -13.75 12.07 -0.38
N PRO A 540 -14.52 11.90 0.72
CA PRO A 540 -15.95 11.74 0.66
C PRO A 540 -16.67 13.10 0.71
N LEU A 541 -17.58 13.30 -0.22
CA LEU A 541 -18.55 14.39 -0.21
C LEU A 541 -19.95 13.85 0.09
N ALA A 542 -20.74 14.61 0.84
CA ALA A 542 -22.14 14.28 1.12
C ALA A 542 -22.98 14.47 -0.14
N ALA A 543 -23.38 13.37 -0.77
CA ALA A 543 -24.34 13.39 -1.87
C ALA A 543 -25.75 13.09 -1.38
N LEU A 544 -26.78 13.40 -2.17
CA LEU A 544 -28.18 13.09 -1.88
C LEU A 544 -28.40 11.60 -1.54
N THR A 545 -27.59 10.72 -2.13
CA THR A 545 -27.63 9.26 -1.93
C THR A 545 -26.67 8.77 -0.82
N GLY A 546 -26.16 9.67 0.05
CA GLY A 546 -25.17 9.38 1.09
C GLY A 546 -23.75 9.80 0.73
N TRP A 547 -22.80 9.48 1.58
CA TRP A 547 -21.38 9.82 1.39
C TRP A 547 -20.79 9.15 0.15
N ARG A 548 -20.16 9.92 -0.75
CA ARG A 548 -19.54 9.45 -1.99
C ARG A 548 -18.10 9.93 -2.11
N LYS A 549 -17.18 9.03 -2.40
CA LYS A 549 -15.80 9.38 -2.76
C LYS A 549 -15.78 10.18 -4.06
N ILE A 550 -14.89 11.17 -4.17
CA ILE A 550 -14.78 12.05 -5.34
C ILE A 550 -14.72 11.24 -6.63
N LYS A 551 -13.90 10.20 -6.72
CA LYS A 551 -13.76 9.36 -7.92
C LYS A 551 -15.03 8.61 -8.35
N HIS A 552 -16.01 8.53 -7.49
CA HIS A 552 -17.29 7.83 -7.76
C HIS A 552 -18.47 8.79 -8.00
N LEU A 553 -18.23 10.09 -8.00
CA LEU A 553 -19.21 11.07 -8.38
C LEU A 553 -19.37 11.11 -9.90
N THR A 554 -20.59 11.34 -10.36
CA THR A 554 -20.95 11.48 -11.77
C THR A 554 -21.73 12.77 -11.97
N SER A 555 -21.96 13.17 -13.21
CA SER A 555 -22.81 14.31 -13.54
C SER A 555 -24.27 14.19 -13.03
N ASP A 556 -24.70 13.00 -12.61
CA ASP A 556 -26.02 12.79 -11.99
C ASP A 556 -26.01 12.86 -10.45
N SER A 557 -24.82 13.02 -9.86
CA SER A 557 -24.67 13.20 -8.42
C SER A 557 -25.12 14.59 -7.99
N HIS A 558 -25.72 14.69 -6.79
CA HIS A 558 -26.14 15.96 -6.18
C HIS A 558 -25.48 16.06 -4.81
N ILE A 559 -24.75 17.13 -4.56
CA ILE A 559 -23.93 17.35 -3.35
C ILE A 559 -24.67 18.24 -2.36
N VAL A 560 -24.64 17.86 -1.09
CA VAL A 560 -25.15 18.68 0.02
C VAL A 560 -24.20 19.83 0.26
N THR A 561 -24.76 21.04 0.26
CA THR A 561 -23.98 22.27 0.38
C THR A 561 -24.50 23.13 1.53
N GLU A 562 -23.63 24.03 2.02
CA GLU A 562 -23.97 25.01 3.02
C GLU A 562 -24.98 26.03 2.45
N TYR A 563 -25.95 26.40 3.24
CA TYR A 563 -27.01 27.39 2.92
C TYR A 563 -27.93 27.04 1.73
N SER A 564 -27.96 25.81 1.27
CA SER A 564 -28.90 25.38 0.23
C SER A 564 -29.84 24.29 0.77
N GLU A 565 -31.15 24.51 0.69
CA GLU A 565 -32.16 23.52 1.08
C GLU A 565 -32.18 22.32 0.13
N THR A 566 -31.72 22.49 -1.11
CA THR A 566 -31.64 21.42 -2.12
C THR A 566 -30.20 21.14 -2.51
N PRO A 567 -29.79 19.84 -2.56
CA PRO A 567 -28.48 19.46 -3.03
C PRO A 567 -28.21 19.90 -4.46
N ILE A 568 -26.97 20.34 -4.75
CA ILE A 568 -26.58 20.92 -6.03
C ILE A 568 -25.97 19.87 -6.93
N LYS A 569 -26.38 19.86 -8.20
CA LYS A 569 -25.95 18.87 -9.20
C LYS A 569 -24.46 19.05 -9.53
N VAL A 570 -23.75 17.92 -9.67
CA VAL A 570 -22.37 17.89 -10.15
C VAL A 570 -22.33 18.20 -11.65
N LYS A 571 -21.49 19.16 -12.05
CA LYS A 571 -21.26 19.53 -13.45
C LYS A 571 -20.19 18.66 -14.09
N SER A 572 -19.07 18.48 -13.39
CA SER A 572 -17.96 17.66 -13.85
C SER A 572 -17.13 17.09 -12.70
N VAL A 573 -16.53 15.93 -12.95
CA VAL A 573 -15.54 15.29 -12.07
C VAL A 573 -14.40 14.81 -12.94
N CYS A 574 -13.17 15.18 -12.62
CA CYS A 574 -11.99 14.76 -13.37
C CYS A 574 -10.77 14.61 -12.47
N GLU A 575 -9.92 13.66 -12.82
CA GLU A 575 -8.56 13.62 -12.31
C GLU A 575 -7.77 14.75 -12.95
N THR A 576 -7.03 15.49 -12.15
CA THR A 576 -6.16 16.56 -12.63
C THR A 576 -4.75 16.01 -12.84
N THR A 577 -3.93 16.71 -13.64
CA THR A 577 -2.50 16.36 -13.77
C THR A 577 -1.67 16.82 -12.56
N LYS A 578 -2.31 17.41 -11.56
CA LYS A 578 -1.66 18.01 -10.39
C LYS A 578 -1.44 17.00 -9.27
N ARG A 579 -0.33 17.15 -8.57
CA ARG A 579 -0.07 16.55 -7.26
C ARG A 579 0.24 17.69 -6.29
N GLU A 580 -0.59 17.84 -5.28
CA GLU A 580 -0.50 18.97 -4.34
C GLU A 580 -0.47 18.50 -2.89
N LYS A 581 -0.01 19.37 -1.99
CA LYS A 581 -0.11 19.13 -0.55
C LYS A 581 -1.57 19.06 -0.15
N VAL A 582 -1.92 18.02 0.57
CA VAL A 582 -3.28 17.79 1.04
C VAL A 582 -3.34 17.75 2.56
N TYR A 583 -4.47 18.19 3.08
CA TYR A 583 -4.71 18.42 4.49
C TYR A 583 -5.97 17.71 4.93
N ASN A 584 -6.00 17.28 6.20
CA ASN A 584 -7.18 16.73 6.83
C ASN A 584 -7.49 17.46 8.13
N LEU A 585 -8.78 17.54 8.46
CA LEU A 585 -9.29 18.05 9.73
C LEU A 585 -10.10 16.95 10.41
N THR A 586 -9.88 16.78 11.71
CA THR A 586 -10.75 15.96 12.55
C THR A 586 -11.60 16.88 13.41
N VAL A 587 -12.92 16.72 13.33
CA VAL A 587 -13.91 17.59 13.99
C VAL A 587 -14.69 16.81 15.04
N GLU A 588 -14.78 17.36 16.23
CA GLU A 588 -15.45 16.78 17.39
C GLU A 588 -16.93 16.47 17.08
N ASP A 589 -17.43 15.31 17.49
CA ASP A 589 -18.82 14.83 17.41
C ASP A 589 -19.49 14.80 16.02
N ALA A 590 -19.13 15.72 15.12
CA ALA A 590 -19.83 15.85 13.85
C ALA A 590 -19.26 14.92 12.77
N HIS A 591 -18.00 14.53 12.90
CA HIS A 591 -17.24 13.77 11.88
C HIS A 591 -17.36 14.34 10.47
N CYS A 592 -17.79 15.61 10.35
CA CYS A 592 -17.97 16.31 9.09
C CYS A 592 -17.90 17.83 9.28
N TYR A 593 -17.60 18.53 8.21
CA TYR A 593 -17.50 19.99 8.18
C TYR A 593 -17.73 20.53 6.77
N PHE A 594 -17.90 21.86 6.61
CA PHE A 594 -18.08 22.46 5.31
C PHE A 594 -16.73 22.97 4.75
N ALA A 595 -16.36 22.43 3.57
CA ALA A 595 -15.18 22.78 2.81
C ALA A 595 -15.58 23.30 1.43
N ASN A 596 -15.18 24.53 1.07
CA ASN A 596 -15.67 25.26 -0.10
C ASN A 596 -17.22 25.28 -0.20
N GLY A 597 -17.90 25.25 0.96
CA GLY A 597 -19.34 25.18 1.07
C GLY A 597 -19.98 23.81 0.74
N MET A 598 -19.21 22.74 0.67
CA MET A 598 -19.65 21.34 0.50
C MET A 598 -19.38 20.52 1.76
N LEU A 599 -20.22 19.56 2.10
CA LEU A 599 -20.12 18.76 3.32
C LEU A 599 -19.24 17.51 3.17
N THR A 600 -18.25 17.25 4.11
CA THR A 600 -17.23 16.15 4.12
C THR A 600 -17.06 15.36 5.44
N HIS A 601 -16.48 14.14 5.50
CA HIS A 601 -16.52 13.16 6.65
C HIS A 601 -15.25 12.36 7.10
N ASN A 602 -15.29 11.63 8.33
CA ASN A 602 -14.25 10.77 9.01
C ASN A 602 -14.78 9.59 9.93
N CYS A 603 -14.09 8.40 10.31
CA CYS A 603 -14.62 7.06 10.86
C CYS A 603 -13.91 6.25 12.02
N ASP A 604 -14.52 5.23 12.90
CA ASP A 604 -13.93 4.48 14.11
C ASP A 604 -14.60 3.22 14.75
N THR A 605 -13.87 2.15 15.30
CA THR A 605 -14.48 0.89 15.79
C THR A 605 -13.96 0.15 17.06
N VAL A 606 -12.65 0.04 17.35
CA VAL A 606 -12.10 -0.98 18.31
C VAL A 606 -12.22 -0.61 19.80
N SER A 607 -12.28 0.65 20.15
CA SER A 607 -12.23 1.13 21.54
C SER A 607 -13.44 0.77 22.42
N GLN A 608 -14.59 0.44 21.82
CA GLN A 608 -15.87 0.26 22.54
C GLN A 608 -15.89 -0.96 23.48
N ALA A 609 -15.37 -2.11 23.02
CA ALA A 609 -15.37 -3.34 23.81
C ALA A 609 -14.45 -3.22 25.04
N LEU A 610 -13.30 -2.59 24.89
CA LEU A 610 -12.33 -2.41 25.95
C LEU A 610 -12.78 -1.36 26.99
N MET A 611 -13.50 -0.31 26.56
CA MET A 611 -14.13 0.63 27.49
C MET A 611 -15.17 -0.08 28.37
N ARG A 612 -15.94 -1.03 27.81
CA ARG A 612 -16.92 -1.79 28.61
C ARG A 612 -16.24 -2.74 29.59
N PHE A 613 -15.14 -3.37 29.22
CA PHE A 613 -14.32 -4.16 30.11
C PHE A 613 -13.89 -3.34 31.35
N ARG A 614 -13.45 -2.10 31.14
CA ARG A 614 -13.09 -1.17 32.22
C ARG A 614 -14.30 -0.76 33.07
N GLN A 615 -15.45 -0.43 32.44
CA GLN A 615 -16.67 -0.01 33.15
C GLN A 615 -17.36 -1.15 33.90
N GLY A 616 -17.15 -2.40 33.48
CA GLY A 616 -17.75 -3.58 34.10
C GLY A 616 -17.20 -3.93 35.48
N GLY A 617 -16.27 -3.14 36.02
CA GLY A 617 -15.67 -3.36 37.34
C GLY A 617 -14.63 -4.48 37.39
N PHE A 618 -14.26 -5.03 36.23
CA PHE A 618 -13.24 -6.10 36.13
C PHE A 618 -11.81 -5.59 36.37
N ILE A 619 -11.60 -4.26 36.32
CA ILE A 619 -10.33 -3.61 36.64
C ILE A 619 -10.56 -2.68 37.84
N GLN A 620 -10.11 -3.09 39.00
CA GLN A 620 -9.91 -2.17 40.14
C GLN A 620 -8.51 -1.55 40.00
N LEU A 621 -8.46 -0.23 39.87
CA LEU A 621 -7.24 0.53 40.09
C LEU A 621 -6.98 0.48 41.60
N HIS A 622 -5.75 0.12 42.00
CA HIS A 622 -5.34 0.01 43.40
C HIS A 622 -5.87 1.17 44.29
N SER A 623 -6.83 0.86 45.10
CA SER A 623 -7.02 1.51 46.40
C SER A 623 -7.14 0.37 47.41
N ASP A 624 -6.27 0.43 48.41
CA ASP A 624 -6.25 -0.51 49.53
C ASP A 624 -7.62 -0.54 50.24
N GLN A 625 -8.44 -1.50 49.85
CA GLN A 625 -9.58 -1.98 50.65
C GLN A 625 -9.93 -3.39 50.18
N GLU A 626 -9.80 -4.31 51.10
CA GLU A 626 -10.33 -5.65 51.03
C GLU A 626 -11.86 -5.56 50.93
N ASP A 627 -12.44 -5.81 49.76
CA ASP A 627 -13.86 -6.04 49.61
C ASP A 627 -14.11 -7.34 48.83
N GLU A 628 -15.04 -8.11 49.36
CA GLU A 628 -15.46 -9.45 48.99
C GLU A 628 -15.79 -9.55 47.47
N ILE A 629 -15.28 -10.62 46.86
CA ILE A 629 -15.59 -11.01 45.47
C ILE A 629 -17.10 -11.25 45.37
N PRO A 630 -17.83 -10.55 44.47
CA PRO A 630 -19.24 -10.87 44.25
C PRO A 630 -19.36 -12.29 43.71
N GLU A 631 -20.07 -13.15 44.44
CA GLU A 631 -20.44 -14.50 43.98
C GLU A 631 -21.32 -14.43 42.76
N PHE A 632 -20.76 -14.34 41.55
CA PHE A 632 -21.48 -14.58 40.31
C PHE A 632 -21.42 -16.08 39.99
N ARG A 633 -22.43 -16.77 40.48
CA ARG A 633 -22.69 -18.17 40.09
C ARG A 633 -23.22 -18.21 38.69
N ARG A 634 -22.52 -18.91 37.75
CA ARG A 634 -23.02 -20.06 36.95
C ARG A 634 -21.95 -20.57 36.00
N ARG A 635 -21.54 -21.80 36.24
CA ARG A 635 -20.74 -22.60 35.31
C ARG A 635 -21.52 -22.76 34.00
N ARG A 636 -20.93 -22.41 32.88
CA ARG A 636 -21.26 -22.94 31.56
C ARG A 636 -20.00 -23.52 30.96
N GLU A 637 -20.01 -24.82 30.75
CA GLU A 637 -19.02 -25.51 29.94
C GLU A 637 -19.36 -25.22 28.49
N TYR A 638 -18.43 -24.62 27.76
CA TYR A 638 -18.51 -24.46 26.31
C TYR A 638 -17.67 -25.57 25.68
N TYR A 639 -18.32 -26.47 24.94
CA TYR A 639 -17.72 -27.49 24.09
C TYR A 639 -17.36 -26.90 22.73
#